data_af668cbc787e46f23c9118e96ca29af2
#
_entry.id   af668cbc787e46f23c9118e96ca29af2
#
_cell.length_a   1.000
_cell.length_b   1.000
_cell.length_c   1.000
_cell.angle_alpha   90.00
_cell.angle_beta   90.00
_cell.angle_gamma   90.00
#
_symmetry.space_group_name_H-M   'P 1'
#
loop_
_entity.id
_entity.type
_entity.pdbx_description
1 polymer ?
#
loop_
_entity_poly.entity_id
_entity_poly.type
_entity_poly.pdbx_seq_one_letter_code
_entity_poly.pdbx_strand_id
1 'polypeptide(L)'
;MNEEPKKLSTGIPVIDNLIDGLRWGDNVVWQVTTALEYSWLVPPLVHDAVRKGVEIIYMHFDSYEIPGTSPHCEVITIDQTQGFDYFYRFVREVMEAKGKRVYYIFDNLSLLARQWGSDESLANFFRTVCPRLFELETIAYFCILRGSHNNLTVARIRDTTQILIDFYVHQGQSFLRPLKVWDRYSPTMFETFMLLSPVGKAPEGPWEGAEQIPKMMAHQLPPQSEYLQPIEMLLNRLKLRACWSPANCEALRMELIKTLISQRSEYFQIAQKYFELEDLEKIHERLIGSGRIGGKAAGMVLARKILEKATKEDMPELQEVLQNHDSYYIGSDVFFEFLLDNDLLYLLSQQYQTRETIVSEYPKLRQLFLTGSFRPETVSQLKEVLKHFGTQPIIVRSSSLLEDNFGYAFAGKYDSIFCPNQGEFEDRFYDFLNAIKMVYSSVLKPDALFYRIKHKLVYTDEQMAVLVMRLEGKIIDNKLMPIIAGVGFSRNFHPWSPRINTNQGLLRIVFGIGTRAVDRVGNDYPRMIALSHPTLRPVLYESEIKHYSQHHVDLIDLSSNRFKTMGLKEVLEDKFFSGFQYLFSIQQEGSIFDPISSMQFKDAKNKILTFNNLIKKTSFASLMNNILKKLEEGYRIPVDIEFVAEVDEKGHIKINLLQCRPLSELRDQDSVSLPEKIAPEDLIFQTDSCVNTACVDNLRYIVYVDGDNYLDLSPEKKYQIARAIGRINALLEAANEKYVLIGPGRWGSNNVDLGVKVSYADIDASAVIVEVAESSGGYVPEVSYGTHFFQDLVEDKIYYLAVYPGMTNNYLNKTYLIDRPNLLNEMFPEFSDFSHIIRVIKNNKDKKCFRVAMDRQKNRAVCYSSLSTLE
;
A
#
# COMPACT_ATOMS: atom_id res chain seq x y z
N MET A 1 -0.98 -14.52 34.39
CA MET A 1 -2.45 -14.53 34.44
C MET A 1 -2.88 -13.11 34.17
N ASN A 2 -3.26 -12.81 32.92
CA ASN A 2 -3.82 -11.50 32.59
C ASN A 2 -5.22 -11.45 33.20
N GLU A 3 -5.42 -10.58 34.18
CA GLU A 3 -6.78 -10.27 34.64
C GLU A 3 -7.58 -9.79 33.43
N GLU A 4 -8.72 -10.42 33.15
CA GLU A 4 -9.66 -9.90 32.15
C GLU A 4 -9.97 -8.44 32.49
N PRO A 5 -9.90 -7.51 31.54
CA PRO A 5 -10.19 -6.11 31.81
C PRO A 5 -11.61 -5.98 32.35
N LYS A 6 -11.76 -5.34 33.51
CA LYS A 6 -13.04 -5.17 34.18
C LYS A 6 -14.01 -4.42 33.27
N LYS A 7 -15.02 -5.12 32.75
CA LYS A 7 -16.05 -4.54 31.87
C LYS A 7 -16.87 -3.51 32.63
N LEU A 8 -17.04 -2.36 32.01
CA LEU A 8 -17.91 -1.28 32.44
C LEU A 8 -19.22 -1.33 31.64
N SER A 9 -20.22 -0.56 32.06
CA SER A 9 -21.55 -0.58 31.43
C SER A 9 -21.91 0.81 30.88
N THR A 10 -22.60 0.80 29.71
CA THR A 10 -23.30 1.99 29.19
C THR A 10 -24.54 2.34 30.00
N GLY A 11 -24.93 1.51 30.97
CA GLY A 11 -26.20 1.57 31.67
C GLY A 11 -27.37 0.97 30.89
N ILE A 12 -27.10 0.46 29.68
CA ILE A 12 -28.09 -0.18 28.80
C ILE A 12 -27.60 -1.59 28.46
N PRO A 13 -28.09 -2.64 29.12
CA PRO A 13 -27.56 -4.01 28.97
C PRO A 13 -27.59 -4.53 27.55
N VAL A 14 -28.55 -4.13 26.74
CA VAL A 14 -28.66 -4.51 25.34
C VAL A 14 -27.49 -3.94 24.53
N ILE A 15 -27.12 -2.70 24.77
CA ILE A 15 -25.97 -2.06 24.10
C ILE A 15 -24.66 -2.68 24.57
N ASP A 16 -24.53 -2.94 25.89
CA ASP A 16 -23.35 -3.60 26.46
C ASP A 16 -23.09 -4.96 25.79
N ASN A 17 -24.15 -5.74 25.54
CA ASN A 17 -24.02 -7.02 24.83
C ASN A 17 -23.57 -6.84 23.37
N LEU A 18 -23.99 -5.79 22.71
CA LEU A 18 -23.65 -5.53 21.30
C LEU A 18 -22.20 -5.06 21.12
N ILE A 19 -21.64 -4.37 22.10
CA ILE A 19 -20.28 -3.78 22.03
C ILE A 19 -19.27 -4.47 22.95
N ASP A 20 -19.64 -5.57 23.61
CA ASP A 20 -18.81 -6.26 24.61
C ASP A 20 -18.49 -5.39 25.84
N GLY A 21 -19.40 -4.49 26.23
CA GLY A 21 -19.29 -3.54 27.33
C GLY A 21 -18.31 -2.41 27.07
N LEU A 22 -18.15 -1.52 28.05
CA LEU A 22 -17.16 -0.46 28.03
C LEU A 22 -15.87 -0.90 28.75
N ARG A 23 -14.75 -0.27 28.40
CA ARG A 23 -13.45 -0.41 29.06
C ARG A 23 -12.88 0.95 29.42
N TRP A 24 -12.09 1.04 30.50
CA TRP A 24 -11.40 2.28 30.81
C TRP A 24 -10.55 2.74 29.62
N GLY A 25 -10.71 4.01 29.23
CA GLY A 25 -10.11 4.61 28.05
C GLY A 25 -11.04 4.71 26.83
N ASP A 26 -12.26 4.15 26.89
CA ASP A 26 -13.19 4.20 25.76
C ASP A 26 -13.72 5.63 25.51
N ASN A 27 -13.42 6.14 24.34
CA ASN A 27 -14.04 7.32 23.75
C ASN A 27 -15.17 6.85 22.85
N VAL A 28 -16.41 7.10 23.24
CA VAL A 28 -17.62 6.62 22.56
C VAL A 28 -18.26 7.76 21.78
N VAL A 29 -18.31 7.62 20.48
CA VAL A 29 -18.99 8.58 19.60
C VAL A 29 -20.34 8.04 19.19
N TRP A 30 -21.37 8.78 19.48
CA TRP A 30 -22.74 8.55 19.06
C TRP A 30 -23.04 9.41 17.84
N GLN A 31 -23.22 8.78 16.71
CA GLN A 31 -23.70 9.42 15.50
C GLN A 31 -25.22 9.31 15.48
N VAL A 32 -25.91 10.43 15.64
CA VAL A 32 -27.37 10.50 15.84
C VAL A 32 -28.02 11.41 14.78
N THR A 33 -29.32 11.25 14.54
CA THR A 33 -30.06 12.15 13.64
C THR A 33 -30.36 13.48 14.31
N THR A 34 -30.69 13.45 15.59
CA THR A 34 -31.00 14.63 16.40
C THR A 34 -30.35 14.57 17.77
N ALA A 35 -30.08 15.72 18.39
CA ALA A 35 -29.57 15.78 19.76
C ALA A 35 -30.54 15.16 20.78
N LEU A 36 -31.85 15.12 20.48
CA LEU A 36 -32.84 14.45 21.30
C LEU A 36 -32.56 12.94 21.45
N GLU A 37 -32.17 12.27 20.35
CA GLU A 37 -31.83 10.85 20.38
C GLU A 37 -30.60 10.57 21.28
N TYR A 38 -29.62 11.47 21.30
CA TYR A 38 -28.47 11.38 22.20
C TYR A 38 -28.89 11.52 23.66
N SER A 39 -29.89 12.36 23.98
CA SER A 39 -30.38 12.52 25.32
C SER A 39 -31.03 11.26 25.92
N TRP A 40 -31.36 10.27 25.15
CA TRP A 40 -31.84 8.96 25.64
C TRP A 40 -30.71 8.01 26.04
N LEU A 41 -29.51 8.22 25.51
CA LEU A 41 -28.35 7.38 25.74
C LEU A 41 -27.50 7.78 26.94
N VAL A 42 -27.57 9.06 27.33
CA VAL A 42 -26.76 9.62 28.42
C VAL A 42 -27.27 9.30 29.84
N PRO A 43 -28.57 9.45 30.17
CA PRO A 43 -29.05 9.21 31.53
C PRO A 43 -28.77 7.80 32.07
N PRO A 44 -28.87 6.72 31.30
CA PRO A 44 -28.51 5.39 31.80
C PRO A 44 -27.04 5.28 32.20
N LEU A 45 -26.12 5.89 31.44
CA LEU A 45 -24.69 5.95 31.78
C LEU A 45 -24.46 6.71 33.08
N VAL A 46 -25.11 7.88 33.24
CA VAL A 46 -25.04 8.69 34.45
C VAL A 46 -25.51 7.90 35.65
N HIS A 47 -26.66 7.24 35.58
CA HIS A 47 -27.19 6.41 36.65
C HIS A 47 -26.25 5.27 37.05
N ASP A 48 -25.63 4.59 36.07
CA ASP A 48 -24.67 3.51 36.34
C ASP A 48 -23.40 4.07 37.02
N ALA A 49 -22.88 5.21 36.55
CA ALA A 49 -21.71 5.85 37.13
C ALA A 49 -21.95 6.34 38.57
N VAL A 50 -23.10 6.97 38.84
CA VAL A 50 -23.49 7.39 40.20
C VAL A 50 -23.55 6.18 41.13
N ARG A 51 -24.15 5.07 40.69
CA ARG A 51 -24.23 3.85 41.50
C ARG A 51 -22.85 3.28 41.82
N LYS A 52 -21.87 3.51 40.93
CA LYS A 52 -20.48 3.05 41.10
C LYS A 52 -19.60 4.07 41.83
N GLY A 53 -20.12 5.25 42.16
CA GLY A 53 -19.36 6.33 42.80
C GLY A 53 -18.28 6.94 41.89
N VAL A 54 -18.48 6.94 40.58
CA VAL A 54 -17.57 7.54 39.59
C VAL A 54 -17.93 9.01 39.38
N GLU A 55 -16.93 9.88 39.37
CA GLU A 55 -17.10 11.31 39.07
C GLU A 55 -17.51 11.52 37.62
N ILE A 56 -18.46 12.42 37.35
CA ILE A 56 -19.03 12.69 36.03
C ILE A 56 -18.96 14.18 35.74
N ILE A 57 -18.35 14.52 34.62
CA ILE A 57 -18.21 15.90 34.13
C ILE A 57 -19.07 16.04 32.89
N TYR A 58 -19.98 17.01 32.90
CA TYR A 58 -20.77 17.36 31.73
C TYR A 58 -20.26 18.68 31.13
N MET A 59 -19.67 18.58 29.92
CA MET A 59 -19.16 19.69 29.12
C MET A 59 -20.33 20.30 28.33
N HIS A 60 -20.93 21.32 28.88
CA HIS A 60 -22.12 21.97 28.35
C HIS A 60 -21.77 23.22 27.55
N PHE A 61 -22.23 23.26 26.29
CA PHE A 61 -22.02 24.38 25.35
C PHE A 61 -23.15 24.54 24.32
N ASP A 62 -24.20 23.75 24.43
CA ASP A 62 -25.43 23.88 23.63
C ASP A 62 -26.46 24.72 24.40
N SER A 63 -27.51 25.15 23.69
CA SER A 63 -28.69 25.77 24.31
C SER A 63 -29.62 24.77 25.00
N TYR A 64 -29.44 23.48 24.70
CA TYR A 64 -30.28 22.38 25.21
C TYR A 64 -29.47 21.52 26.19
N GLU A 65 -29.89 21.56 27.47
CA GLU A 65 -29.32 20.71 28.51
C GLU A 65 -29.89 19.28 28.40
N ILE A 66 -29.03 18.26 28.48
CA ILE A 66 -29.43 16.85 28.43
C ILE A 66 -30.21 16.53 29.71
N PRO A 67 -31.48 16.08 29.64
CA PRO A 67 -32.31 15.80 30.82
C PRO A 67 -31.68 14.75 31.73
N GLY A 68 -31.74 14.99 33.05
CA GLY A 68 -31.30 14.04 34.08
C GLY A 68 -29.78 14.02 34.34
N THR A 69 -29.00 14.90 33.73
CA THR A 69 -27.55 15.02 33.98
C THR A 69 -27.26 15.97 35.19
N SER A 70 -27.89 17.13 35.21
CA SER A 70 -27.61 18.23 36.13
C SER A 70 -27.62 17.86 37.63
N PRO A 71 -28.51 16.98 38.17
CA PRO A 71 -28.47 16.64 39.57
C PRO A 71 -27.30 15.75 40.01
N HIS A 72 -26.61 15.13 39.03
CA HIS A 72 -25.62 14.06 39.30
C HIS A 72 -24.27 14.33 38.69
N CYS A 73 -24.13 15.35 37.84
CA CYS A 73 -22.92 15.70 37.13
C CYS A 73 -22.39 17.06 37.59
N GLU A 74 -21.09 17.22 37.64
CA GLU A 74 -20.49 18.55 37.62
C GLU A 74 -20.65 19.16 36.24
N VAL A 75 -21.50 20.19 36.12
CA VAL A 75 -21.74 20.86 34.84
C VAL A 75 -20.74 21.98 34.64
N ILE A 76 -19.97 21.88 33.59
CA ILE A 76 -18.97 22.88 33.16
C ILE A 76 -19.45 23.53 31.88
N THR A 77 -19.88 24.79 31.97
CA THR A 77 -20.33 25.56 30.82
C THR A 77 -19.16 26.19 30.07
N ILE A 78 -19.06 25.96 28.76
CA ILE A 78 -17.98 26.47 27.90
C ILE A 78 -18.58 27.48 26.92
N ASP A 79 -17.99 28.67 26.86
CA ASP A 79 -18.36 29.67 25.87
C ASP A 79 -17.76 29.33 24.48
N GLN A 80 -18.60 28.79 23.63
CA GLN A 80 -18.23 28.34 22.27
C GLN A 80 -17.90 29.50 21.32
N THR A 81 -18.29 30.73 21.63
CA THR A 81 -18.09 31.91 20.76
C THR A 81 -16.64 32.38 20.72
N GLN A 82 -15.80 31.92 21.64
CA GLN A 82 -14.38 32.27 21.75
C GLN A 82 -13.48 31.46 20.79
N GLY A 83 -14.04 30.58 19.99
CA GLY A 83 -13.34 29.84 18.93
C GLY A 83 -12.67 28.53 19.40
N PHE A 84 -12.06 27.84 18.41
CA PHE A 84 -11.52 26.49 18.59
C PHE A 84 -10.39 26.41 19.61
N ASP A 85 -9.42 27.33 19.55
CA ASP A 85 -8.24 27.28 20.42
C ASP A 85 -8.59 27.47 21.89
N TYR A 86 -9.56 28.37 22.20
CA TYR A 86 -10.07 28.56 23.55
C TYR A 86 -10.78 27.30 24.04
N PHE A 87 -11.71 26.75 23.23
CA PHE A 87 -12.46 25.56 23.59
C PHE A 87 -11.54 24.37 23.86
N TYR A 88 -10.59 24.11 22.97
CA TYR A 88 -9.63 23.03 23.10
C TYR A 88 -8.78 23.17 24.39
N ARG A 89 -8.20 24.35 24.61
CA ARG A 89 -7.39 24.61 25.80
C ARG A 89 -8.18 24.41 27.08
N PHE A 90 -9.40 24.93 27.13
CA PHE A 90 -10.26 24.81 28.29
C PHE A 90 -10.62 23.36 28.59
N VAL A 91 -11.06 22.59 27.62
CA VAL A 91 -11.32 21.15 27.77
C VAL A 91 -10.09 20.43 28.31
N ARG A 92 -8.91 20.72 27.78
CA ARG A 92 -7.65 20.11 28.20
C ARG A 92 -7.31 20.45 29.65
N GLU A 93 -7.45 21.71 30.04
CA GLU A 93 -7.23 22.15 31.45
C GLU A 93 -8.14 21.40 32.42
N VAL A 94 -9.41 21.23 32.10
CA VAL A 94 -10.35 20.45 32.93
C VAL A 94 -9.93 18.99 33.02
N MET A 95 -9.57 18.36 31.88
CA MET A 95 -9.14 16.96 31.87
C MET A 95 -7.87 16.72 32.72
N GLU A 96 -6.90 17.62 32.66
CA GLU A 96 -5.68 17.51 33.47
C GLU A 96 -5.94 17.75 34.95
N ALA A 97 -6.86 18.67 35.30
CA ALA A 97 -7.23 18.95 36.68
C ALA A 97 -8.00 17.79 37.36
N LYS A 98 -8.84 17.10 36.60
CA LYS A 98 -9.68 15.99 37.12
C LYS A 98 -8.93 14.65 37.13
N GLY A 99 -7.97 14.44 36.23
CA GLY A 99 -7.12 13.26 36.24
C GLY A 99 -7.78 11.98 35.72
N LYS A 100 -7.47 10.83 36.35
CA LYS A 100 -7.83 9.49 35.86
C LYS A 100 -9.22 9.04 36.33
N ARG A 101 -9.84 8.20 35.49
CA ARG A 101 -11.08 7.44 35.78
C ARG A 101 -12.28 8.31 36.04
N VAL A 102 -12.45 9.36 35.28
CA VAL A 102 -13.60 10.27 35.25
C VAL A 102 -14.44 9.98 34.04
N TYR A 103 -15.75 10.15 34.11
CA TYR A 103 -16.63 10.10 32.96
C TYR A 103 -16.88 11.51 32.44
N TYR A 104 -16.74 11.67 31.11
CA TYR A 104 -17.00 12.92 30.42
C TYR A 104 -18.19 12.78 29.47
N ILE A 105 -19.06 13.76 29.48
CA ILE A 105 -20.20 13.86 28.58
C ILE A 105 -20.06 15.19 27.85
N PHE A 106 -20.04 15.14 26.51
CA PHE A 106 -19.99 16.34 25.68
C PHE A 106 -21.35 16.56 25.01
N ASP A 107 -21.78 17.81 24.91
CA ASP A 107 -22.91 18.19 24.06
C ASP A 107 -22.65 17.88 22.58
N ASN A 108 -23.59 18.30 21.73
CA ASN A 108 -23.52 18.08 20.28
C ASN A 108 -22.36 18.85 19.63
N LEU A 109 -21.27 18.15 19.36
CA LEU A 109 -20.06 18.72 18.76
C LEU A 109 -20.25 19.20 17.32
N SER A 110 -21.31 18.76 16.62
CA SER A 110 -21.63 19.27 15.28
C SER A 110 -22.03 20.74 15.27
N LEU A 111 -22.50 21.28 16.38
CA LEU A 111 -22.75 22.73 16.52
C LEU A 111 -21.45 23.52 16.48
N LEU A 112 -20.41 23.01 17.14
CA LEU A 112 -19.10 23.65 17.18
C LEU A 112 -18.45 23.69 15.78
N ALA A 113 -18.55 22.60 15.04
CA ALA A 113 -18.04 22.56 13.66
C ALA A 113 -18.70 23.63 12.77
N ARG A 114 -19.99 23.86 12.94
CA ARG A 114 -20.71 24.93 12.25
C ARG A 114 -20.25 26.32 12.65
N GLN A 115 -20.01 26.55 13.93
CA GLN A 115 -19.53 27.84 14.45
C GLN A 115 -18.08 28.11 14.05
N TRP A 116 -17.23 27.10 14.12
CA TRP A 116 -15.83 27.22 13.72
C TRP A 116 -15.65 27.26 12.19
N GLY A 117 -16.74 27.02 11.42
CA GLY A 117 -16.74 27.03 9.97
C GLY A 117 -15.85 25.97 9.33
N SER A 118 -15.49 24.91 10.08
CA SER A 118 -14.55 23.90 9.64
C SER A 118 -14.80 22.54 10.30
N ASP A 119 -15.10 21.56 9.47
CA ASP A 119 -15.12 20.14 9.85
C ASP A 119 -13.73 19.64 10.27
N GLU A 120 -12.67 20.24 9.74
CA GLU A 120 -11.30 19.87 10.08
C GLU A 120 -10.95 20.22 11.52
N SER A 121 -11.50 21.34 12.05
CA SER A 121 -11.34 21.69 13.46
C SER A 121 -11.94 20.64 14.38
N LEU A 122 -13.10 20.09 14.01
CA LEU A 122 -13.71 18.99 14.75
C LEU A 122 -12.83 17.72 14.70
N ALA A 123 -12.35 17.34 13.52
CA ALA A 123 -11.45 16.19 13.41
C ALA A 123 -10.15 16.39 14.22
N ASN A 124 -9.60 17.62 14.24
CA ASN A 124 -8.42 17.95 15.03
C ASN A 124 -8.70 17.90 16.54
N PHE A 125 -9.88 18.30 16.99
CA PHE A 125 -10.32 18.13 18.37
C PHE A 125 -10.26 16.66 18.79
N PHE A 126 -10.88 15.77 18.04
CA PHE A 126 -10.85 14.33 18.33
C PHE A 126 -9.41 13.77 18.33
N ARG A 127 -8.60 14.18 17.36
CA ARG A 127 -7.21 13.71 17.24
C ARG A 127 -6.32 14.09 18.42
N THR A 128 -6.63 15.19 19.08
CA THR A 128 -5.83 15.71 20.21
C THR A 128 -6.40 15.35 21.57
N VAL A 129 -7.72 15.27 21.70
CA VAL A 129 -8.41 15.03 22.97
C VAL A 129 -8.53 13.53 23.27
N CYS A 130 -8.94 12.71 22.29
CA CYS A 130 -9.18 11.29 22.51
C CYS A 130 -7.95 10.49 22.97
N PRO A 131 -6.74 10.68 22.42
CA PRO A 131 -5.55 9.98 22.94
C PRO A 131 -5.29 10.34 24.42
N ARG A 132 -5.51 11.59 24.80
CA ARG A 132 -5.29 12.02 26.17
C ARG A 132 -6.33 11.45 27.14
N LEU A 133 -7.61 11.42 26.76
CA LEU A 133 -8.67 10.75 27.53
C LEU A 133 -8.38 9.25 27.70
N PHE A 134 -7.84 8.62 26.66
CA PHE A 134 -7.42 7.22 26.70
C PHE A 134 -6.29 6.99 27.72
N GLU A 135 -5.25 7.82 27.72
CA GLU A 135 -4.13 7.77 28.68
C GLU A 135 -4.59 8.00 30.12
N LEU A 136 -5.61 8.84 30.30
CA LEU A 136 -6.22 9.09 31.61
C LEU A 136 -7.20 8.00 32.05
N GLU A 137 -7.35 6.92 31.25
CA GLU A 137 -8.28 5.83 31.56
C GLU A 137 -9.70 6.35 31.85
N THR A 138 -10.24 7.23 31.00
CA THR A 138 -11.57 7.84 31.19
C THR A 138 -12.62 7.14 30.32
N ILE A 139 -13.90 7.43 30.56
CA ILE A 139 -14.99 7.15 29.63
C ILE A 139 -15.51 8.49 29.11
N ALA A 140 -15.56 8.66 27.79
CA ALA A 140 -16.07 9.90 27.22
C ALA A 140 -17.17 9.63 26.18
N TYR A 141 -18.28 10.33 26.31
CA TYR A 141 -19.40 10.31 25.37
C TYR A 141 -19.38 11.57 24.51
N PHE A 142 -19.39 11.39 23.21
CA PHE A 142 -19.43 12.46 22.23
C PHE A 142 -20.65 12.30 21.33
N CYS A 143 -21.31 13.41 21.02
CA CYS A 143 -22.42 13.46 20.10
C CYS A 143 -22.02 14.14 18.79
N ILE A 144 -22.27 13.48 17.67
CA ILE A 144 -22.19 14.09 16.34
C ILE A 144 -23.49 13.84 15.58
N LEU A 145 -23.93 14.83 14.78
CA LEU A 145 -25.14 14.68 13.99
C LEU A 145 -24.83 13.95 12.68
N ARG A 146 -25.65 12.98 12.40
CA ARG A 146 -25.66 12.22 11.14
C ARG A 146 -25.82 13.18 9.96
N GLY A 147 -24.96 13.03 8.96
CA GLY A 147 -25.00 13.87 7.76
C GLY A 147 -24.56 15.32 7.94
N SER A 148 -24.05 15.70 9.10
CA SER A 148 -23.56 17.07 9.32
C SER A 148 -22.08 17.25 9.00
N HIS A 149 -21.35 16.15 8.78
CA HIS A 149 -19.90 16.16 8.54
C HIS A 149 -19.55 15.40 7.26
N ASN A 150 -18.48 15.80 6.61
CA ASN A 150 -17.97 15.07 5.46
C ASN A 150 -17.39 13.70 5.86
N ASN A 151 -17.36 12.76 4.93
CA ASN A 151 -16.93 11.38 5.17
C ASN A 151 -15.51 11.30 5.76
N LEU A 152 -14.62 12.21 5.37
CA LEU A 152 -13.25 12.26 5.87
C LEU A 152 -13.20 12.63 7.35
N THR A 153 -13.99 13.60 7.78
CA THR A 153 -14.08 14.00 9.18
C THR A 153 -14.61 12.84 10.02
N VAL A 154 -15.67 12.17 9.57
CA VAL A 154 -16.20 10.98 10.24
C VAL A 154 -15.18 9.85 10.29
N ALA A 155 -14.43 9.61 9.19
CA ALA A 155 -13.35 8.64 9.17
C ALA A 155 -12.24 8.96 10.17
N ARG A 156 -11.83 10.23 10.27
CA ARG A 156 -10.83 10.67 11.27
C ARG A 156 -11.33 10.54 12.70
N ILE A 157 -12.59 10.86 12.95
CA ILE A 157 -13.23 10.64 14.25
C ILE A 157 -13.20 9.15 14.58
N ARG A 158 -13.56 8.30 13.64
CA ARG A 158 -13.51 6.85 13.78
C ARG A 158 -12.10 6.34 14.07
N ASP A 159 -11.08 6.88 13.41
CA ASP A 159 -9.68 6.48 13.64
C ASP A 159 -9.21 6.78 15.07
N THR A 160 -9.64 7.89 15.63
CA THR A 160 -9.17 8.38 16.94
C THR A 160 -9.98 7.89 18.14
N THR A 161 -11.19 7.39 17.92
CA THR A 161 -12.09 6.93 19.00
C THR A 161 -12.08 5.41 19.13
N GLN A 162 -12.40 4.89 20.29
CA GLN A 162 -12.45 3.45 20.54
C GLN A 162 -13.77 2.85 20.08
N ILE A 163 -14.87 3.59 20.22
CA ILE A 163 -16.21 3.14 19.85
C ILE A 163 -16.88 4.20 18.99
N LEU A 164 -17.46 3.80 17.86
CA LEU A 164 -18.34 4.62 17.04
C LEU A 164 -19.62 3.84 16.78
N ILE A 165 -20.74 4.42 17.15
CA ILE A 165 -22.06 3.82 17.02
C ILE A 165 -22.99 4.76 16.25
N ASP A 166 -23.66 4.23 15.24
CA ASP A 166 -24.73 4.89 14.52
C ASP A 166 -26.05 4.54 15.20
N PHE A 167 -26.77 5.55 15.69
CA PHE A 167 -28.04 5.41 16.36
C PHE A 167 -29.08 6.37 15.76
N TYR A 168 -30.26 5.86 15.45
CA TYR A 168 -31.31 6.68 14.82
C TYR A 168 -32.70 6.08 15.04
N VAL A 169 -33.71 6.92 14.85
CA VAL A 169 -35.12 6.52 14.91
C VAL A 169 -35.74 6.61 13.52
N HIS A 170 -36.41 5.54 13.09
CA HIS A 170 -37.16 5.52 11.85
C HIS A 170 -38.52 4.88 12.06
N GLN A 171 -39.59 5.53 11.62
CA GLN A 171 -40.99 5.09 11.77
C GLN A 171 -41.37 4.70 13.24
N GLY A 172 -40.82 5.43 14.21
CA GLY A 172 -41.08 5.19 15.63
C GLY A 172 -40.34 4.00 16.23
N GLN A 173 -39.36 3.44 15.54
CA GLN A 173 -38.47 2.38 16.05
C GLN A 173 -37.04 2.87 16.13
N SER A 174 -36.33 2.45 17.17
CA SER A 174 -34.91 2.78 17.40
C SER A 174 -34.00 1.75 16.78
N PHE A 175 -32.99 2.20 16.06
CA PHE A 175 -31.99 1.37 15.38
C PHE A 175 -30.60 1.71 15.87
N LEU A 176 -29.76 0.68 15.98
CA LEU A 176 -28.38 0.80 16.38
C LEU A 176 -27.49 -0.01 15.46
N ARG A 177 -26.34 0.57 15.07
CA ARG A 177 -25.33 -0.07 14.24
C ARG A 177 -23.93 0.25 14.75
N PRO A 178 -23.18 -0.72 15.31
CA PRO A 178 -21.78 -0.51 15.67
C PRO A 178 -20.93 -0.33 14.41
N LEU A 179 -20.22 0.79 14.29
CA LEU A 179 -19.32 1.09 13.17
C LEU A 179 -17.86 0.89 13.52
N LYS A 180 -17.53 0.94 14.82
CA LYS A 180 -16.22 0.60 15.38
C LYS A 180 -16.36 0.15 16.82
N VAL A 181 -15.66 -0.92 17.19
CA VAL A 181 -15.42 -1.37 18.57
C VAL A 181 -13.98 -1.82 18.65
N TRP A 182 -13.11 -1.00 19.23
CA TRP A 182 -11.65 -1.18 19.20
C TRP A 182 -11.17 -2.26 20.18
N ASP A 183 -10.13 -2.99 19.76
CA ASP A 183 -9.38 -3.99 20.55
C ASP A 183 -10.26 -5.11 21.16
N ARG A 184 -11.34 -5.43 20.49
CA ARG A 184 -12.22 -6.56 20.83
C ARG A 184 -12.98 -7.01 19.61
N TYR A 185 -13.05 -8.33 19.45
CA TYR A 185 -13.88 -8.91 18.40
C TYR A 185 -15.34 -8.77 18.78
N SER A 186 -16.09 -8.06 17.95
CA SER A 186 -17.55 -7.98 18.08
C SER A 186 -18.21 -8.60 16.86
N PRO A 187 -18.96 -9.69 17.00
CA PRO A 187 -19.71 -10.30 15.89
C PRO A 187 -20.84 -9.40 15.38
N THR A 188 -21.13 -8.32 16.11
CA THR A 188 -22.21 -7.36 15.78
C THR A 188 -21.75 -6.17 14.97
N MET A 189 -20.43 -6.10 14.64
CA MET A 189 -19.86 -5.01 13.83
C MET A 189 -20.58 -4.90 12.48
N PHE A 190 -20.97 -3.67 12.15
CA PHE A 190 -21.68 -3.28 10.93
C PHE A 190 -23.07 -3.86 10.74
N GLU A 191 -23.53 -4.73 11.64
CA GLU A 191 -24.90 -5.25 11.60
C GLU A 191 -25.87 -4.22 12.21
N THR A 192 -27.08 -4.10 11.64
CA THR A 192 -28.11 -3.19 12.14
C THR A 192 -29.04 -3.96 13.07
N PHE A 193 -29.29 -3.39 14.24
CA PHE A 193 -30.17 -3.91 15.25
C PHE A 193 -31.34 -2.97 15.49
N MET A 194 -32.55 -3.49 15.49
CA MET A 194 -33.71 -2.85 15.98
C MET A 194 -33.77 -3.02 17.51
N LEU A 195 -33.79 -1.94 18.25
CA LEU A 195 -33.91 -1.96 19.71
C LEU A 195 -35.37 -2.07 20.11
N LEU A 196 -35.66 -3.06 20.96
CA LEU A 196 -37.04 -3.36 21.39
C LEU A 196 -37.39 -2.56 22.63
N SER A 197 -38.31 -1.60 22.50
CA SER A 197 -38.88 -0.85 23.61
C SER A 197 -39.99 -1.63 24.30
N PRO A 198 -40.27 -1.39 25.60
CA PRO A 198 -41.41 -1.97 26.29
C PRO A 198 -42.72 -1.66 25.57
N VAL A 199 -43.64 -2.63 25.54
CA VAL A 199 -44.93 -2.52 24.83
C VAL A 199 -45.67 -1.25 25.29
N GLY A 200 -46.06 -0.40 24.36
CA GLY A 200 -46.84 0.84 24.60
C GLY A 200 -46.03 2.05 25.00
N LYS A 201 -44.69 2.00 24.96
CA LYS A 201 -43.84 3.17 25.22
C LYS A 201 -43.23 3.71 23.90
N ALA A 202 -42.94 5.01 23.90
CA ALA A 202 -42.21 5.66 22.82
C ALA A 202 -40.81 5.06 22.66
N PRO A 203 -40.11 5.29 21.55
CA PRO A 203 -38.78 4.76 21.25
C PRO A 203 -37.67 5.26 22.22
N GLU A 204 -38.01 6.02 23.19
CA GLU A 204 -37.16 6.54 24.27
C GLU A 204 -36.80 5.42 25.25
N GLY A 205 -35.51 5.07 25.42
CA GLY A 205 -35.08 3.98 26.30
C GLY A 205 -35.74 3.88 27.68
N PRO A 206 -35.43 2.88 28.48
CA PRO A 206 -34.50 1.81 28.25
C PRO A 206 -35.08 0.68 27.36
N TRP A 207 -34.26 0.16 26.46
CA TRP A 207 -34.58 -0.96 25.59
C TRP A 207 -34.38 -2.29 26.33
N GLU A 208 -35.29 -3.26 26.10
CA GLU A 208 -35.30 -4.57 26.78
C GLU A 208 -34.63 -5.67 25.93
N GLY A 209 -34.44 -5.44 24.65
CA GLY A 209 -33.84 -6.38 23.69
C GLY A 209 -33.35 -5.72 22.42
N ALA A 210 -32.67 -6.49 21.60
CA ALA A 210 -32.27 -6.10 20.25
C ALA A 210 -32.49 -7.26 19.29
N GLU A 211 -33.03 -6.96 18.12
CA GLU A 211 -33.24 -7.92 17.06
C GLU A 211 -32.41 -7.52 15.85
N GLN A 212 -31.57 -8.43 15.34
CA GLN A 212 -30.79 -8.20 14.14
C GLN A 212 -31.70 -8.14 12.91
N ILE A 213 -31.63 -7.07 12.17
CA ILE A 213 -32.48 -6.88 10.98
C ILE A 213 -31.84 -7.61 9.80
N PRO A 214 -32.64 -8.40 9.03
CA PRO A 214 -32.19 -8.96 7.78
C PRO A 214 -31.71 -7.85 6.81
N LYS A 215 -30.61 -8.09 6.13
CA LYS A 215 -29.96 -7.12 5.22
C LYS A 215 -30.92 -6.51 4.20
N MET A 216 -31.89 -7.29 3.69
CA MET A 216 -32.93 -6.78 2.78
C MET A 216 -33.85 -5.70 3.39
N MET A 217 -34.07 -5.72 4.71
CA MET A 217 -34.87 -4.69 5.38
C MET A 217 -34.01 -3.46 5.75
N ALA A 218 -32.73 -3.65 6.00
CA ALA A 218 -31.80 -2.57 6.28
C ALA A 218 -31.68 -1.59 5.11
N HIS A 219 -31.89 -2.03 3.86
CA HIS A 219 -31.94 -1.18 2.66
C HIS A 219 -33.14 -0.22 2.60
N GLN A 220 -34.20 -0.50 3.30
CA GLN A 220 -35.36 0.37 3.35
C GLN A 220 -35.25 1.46 4.41
N LEU A 221 -34.23 1.40 5.23
CA LEU A 221 -33.90 2.41 6.23
C LEU A 221 -33.30 3.64 5.53
N PRO A 222 -33.51 4.86 6.06
CA PRO A 222 -33.03 6.05 5.40
C PRO A 222 -31.53 5.92 5.11
N PRO A 223 -31.09 6.18 3.86
CA PRO A 223 -29.70 6.19 3.52
C PRO A 223 -28.95 7.12 4.46
N GLN A 224 -27.70 6.82 4.74
CA GLN A 224 -26.81 7.82 5.33
C GLN A 224 -26.94 9.06 4.46
N SER A 225 -27.37 10.18 5.05
CA SER A 225 -27.80 11.38 4.35
C SER A 225 -26.94 11.72 3.13
N GLU A 226 -27.58 12.21 2.07
CA GLU A 226 -26.93 12.90 0.96
C GLU A 226 -25.98 13.97 1.54
N TYR A 227 -24.69 13.65 1.58
CA TYR A 227 -23.67 14.65 1.88
C TYR A 227 -23.69 15.65 0.74
N LEU A 228 -24.11 16.88 0.99
CA LEU A 228 -23.82 18.00 0.12
C LEU A 228 -22.29 18.01 -0.09
N GLN A 229 -21.89 17.62 -1.30
CA GLN A 229 -20.50 17.36 -1.57
C GLN A 229 -19.70 18.66 -1.49
N PRO A 230 -18.70 18.77 -0.59
CA PRO A 230 -17.88 19.97 -0.47
C PRO A 230 -17.29 20.39 -1.80
N ILE A 231 -17.08 19.43 -2.70
CA ILE A 231 -16.49 19.65 -4.02
C ILE A 231 -17.39 20.45 -4.95
N GLU A 232 -18.72 20.20 -4.97
CA GLU A 232 -19.64 21.00 -5.80
C GLU A 232 -19.69 22.46 -5.34
N MET A 233 -19.63 22.70 -4.03
CA MET A 233 -19.53 24.06 -3.49
C MET A 233 -18.23 24.73 -3.92
N LEU A 234 -17.11 24.01 -3.87
CA LEU A 234 -15.79 24.52 -4.28
C LEU A 234 -15.76 24.78 -5.79
N LEU A 235 -16.35 23.92 -6.59
CA LEU A 235 -16.43 24.08 -8.05
C LEU A 235 -17.36 25.22 -8.45
N ASN A 236 -18.48 25.42 -7.75
CA ASN A 236 -19.31 26.60 -7.97
C ASN A 236 -18.56 27.89 -7.62
N ARG A 237 -17.73 27.89 -6.58
CA ARG A 237 -16.80 28.97 -6.28
C ARG A 237 -15.80 29.17 -7.42
N LEU A 238 -15.24 28.09 -7.98
CA LEU A 238 -14.30 28.15 -9.08
C LEU A 238 -14.88 28.86 -10.33
N LYS A 239 -16.13 28.59 -10.68
CA LYS A 239 -16.85 29.26 -11.79
C LYS A 239 -16.97 30.77 -11.60
N LEU A 240 -16.92 31.26 -10.36
CA LEU A 240 -16.99 32.69 -10.01
C LEU A 240 -15.63 33.37 -9.89
N ARG A 241 -14.53 32.70 -10.22
CA ARG A 241 -13.15 33.15 -10.01
C ARG A 241 -12.81 34.51 -10.64
N ALA A 242 -13.48 34.90 -11.71
CA ALA A 242 -13.26 36.19 -12.35
C ALA A 242 -13.48 37.42 -11.43
N CYS A 243 -14.18 37.19 -10.29
CA CYS A 243 -14.49 38.26 -9.32
C CYS A 243 -13.62 38.18 -8.05
N TRP A 244 -12.56 37.36 -8.02
CA TRP A 244 -11.82 37.03 -6.81
C TRP A 244 -10.47 37.71 -6.70
N SER A 245 -10.07 37.99 -5.45
CA SER A 245 -8.69 38.41 -5.16
C SER A 245 -7.71 37.24 -5.34
N PRO A 246 -6.44 37.51 -5.63
CA PRO A 246 -5.40 36.45 -5.70
C PRO A 246 -5.35 35.58 -4.45
N ALA A 247 -5.58 36.15 -3.27
CA ALA A 247 -5.58 35.38 -2.01
C ALA A 247 -6.75 34.37 -1.95
N ASN A 248 -7.93 34.72 -2.46
CA ASN A 248 -9.07 33.83 -2.51
C ASN A 248 -8.85 32.68 -3.53
N CYS A 249 -8.21 32.96 -4.66
CA CYS A 249 -7.83 31.96 -5.66
C CYS A 249 -6.83 30.97 -5.07
N GLU A 250 -5.84 31.46 -4.34
CA GLU A 250 -4.83 30.64 -3.65
C GLU A 250 -5.47 29.75 -2.58
N ALA A 251 -6.34 30.28 -1.74
CA ALA A 251 -7.06 29.51 -0.73
C ALA A 251 -7.91 28.39 -1.38
N LEU A 252 -8.63 28.69 -2.48
CA LEU A 252 -9.40 27.70 -3.22
C LEU A 252 -8.50 26.63 -3.83
N ARG A 253 -7.38 27.00 -4.42
CA ARG A 253 -6.40 26.06 -4.98
C ARG A 253 -5.91 25.06 -3.92
N MET A 254 -5.56 25.57 -2.75
CA MET A 254 -5.12 24.76 -1.61
C MET A 254 -6.20 23.78 -1.14
N GLU A 255 -7.44 24.24 -1.07
CA GLU A 255 -8.58 23.45 -0.66
C GLU A 255 -8.90 22.33 -1.67
N LEU A 256 -8.85 22.65 -2.97
CA LEU A 256 -9.06 21.70 -4.05
C LEU A 256 -7.95 20.62 -4.09
N ILE A 257 -6.68 20.95 -3.88
CA ILE A 257 -5.60 19.97 -3.78
C ILE A 257 -5.92 18.97 -2.66
N LYS A 258 -6.34 19.45 -1.49
CA LYS A 258 -6.67 18.60 -0.33
C LYS A 258 -7.89 17.72 -0.60
N THR A 259 -8.86 18.23 -1.32
CA THR A 259 -10.13 17.52 -1.56
C THR A 259 -10.04 16.51 -2.68
N LEU A 260 -9.38 16.87 -3.79
CA LEU A 260 -9.29 16.01 -4.99
C LEU A 260 -8.12 15.03 -4.94
N ILE A 261 -6.98 15.43 -4.35
CA ILE A 261 -5.75 14.69 -4.51
C ILE A 261 -5.30 14.06 -3.20
N SER A 262 -4.74 14.86 -2.27
CA SER A 262 -4.19 14.34 -1.02
C SER A 262 -4.18 15.39 0.09
N GLN A 263 -4.46 14.95 1.33
CA GLN A 263 -4.34 15.79 2.52
C GLN A 263 -3.05 15.52 3.30
N ARG A 264 -2.21 14.58 2.86
CA ARG A 264 -0.95 14.27 3.54
C ARG A 264 0.00 15.45 3.43
N SER A 265 0.60 15.82 4.57
CA SER A 265 1.44 17.01 4.68
C SER A 265 2.62 17.00 3.71
N GLU A 266 3.28 15.85 3.58
CA GLU A 266 4.46 15.67 2.73
C GLU A 266 4.11 15.88 1.25
N TYR A 267 3.04 15.23 0.79
CA TYR A 267 2.56 15.39 -0.58
C TYR A 267 2.08 16.83 -0.83
N PHE A 268 1.30 17.38 0.09
CA PHE A 268 0.72 18.70 -0.03
C PHE A 268 1.78 19.81 -0.15
N GLN A 269 2.86 19.73 0.65
CA GLN A 269 3.99 20.68 0.58
C GLN A 269 4.66 20.72 -0.80
N ILE A 270 4.64 19.60 -1.52
CA ILE A 270 5.17 19.52 -2.88
C ILE A 270 4.11 19.99 -3.86
N ALA A 271 2.90 19.43 -3.81
CA ALA A 271 1.81 19.69 -4.74
C ALA A 271 1.47 21.15 -4.89
N GLN A 272 1.43 21.92 -3.80
CA GLN A 272 1.15 23.35 -3.83
C GLN A 272 2.13 24.19 -4.70
N LYS A 273 3.30 23.65 -5.07
CA LYS A 273 4.28 24.34 -5.91
C LYS A 273 4.09 24.10 -7.41
N TYR A 274 3.32 23.07 -7.76
CA TYR A 274 3.25 22.60 -9.13
C TYR A 274 1.84 22.62 -9.72
N PHE A 275 0.77 22.53 -8.90
CA PHE A 275 -0.60 22.54 -9.41
C PHE A 275 -1.16 23.95 -9.47
N GLU A 276 -1.76 24.29 -10.60
CA GLU A 276 -2.56 25.49 -10.80
C GLU A 276 -4.05 25.13 -10.76
N LEU A 277 -4.95 26.14 -10.69
CA LEU A 277 -6.40 25.91 -10.65
C LEU A 277 -6.91 25.16 -11.89
N GLU A 278 -6.38 25.48 -13.06
CA GLU A 278 -6.71 24.84 -14.34
C GLU A 278 -6.35 23.35 -14.37
N ASP A 279 -5.34 22.94 -13.63
CA ASP A 279 -4.94 21.54 -13.50
C ASP A 279 -5.96 20.76 -12.67
N LEU A 280 -6.45 21.38 -11.60
CA LEU A 280 -7.45 20.80 -10.72
C LEU A 280 -8.82 20.70 -11.41
N GLU A 281 -9.17 21.66 -12.26
CA GLU A 281 -10.35 21.59 -13.14
C GLU A 281 -10.26 20.38 -14.08
N LYS A 282 -9.13 20.18 -14.75
CA LYS A 282 -8.92 19.05 -15.66
C LYS A 282 -8.97 17.70 -14.94
N ILE A 283 -8.46 17.62 -13.70
CA ILE A 283 -8.56 16.41 -12.88
C ILE A 283 -10.04 16.14 -12.57
N HIS A 284 -10.79 17.17 -12.17
CA HIS A 284 -12.20 17.02 -11.86
C HIS A 284 -13.04 16.61 -13.09
N GLU A 285 -12.79 17.18 -14.27
CA GLU A 285 -13.47 16.79 -15.53
C GLU A 285 -13.29 15.31 -15.87
N ARG A 286 -12.26 14.68 -15.35
CA ARG A 286 -11.95 13.25 -15.53
C ARG A 286 -12.25 12.39 -14.30
N LEU A 287 -12.89 12.95 -13.29
CA LEU A 287 -13.26 12.27 -12.06
C LEU A 287 -14.70 11.76 -12.11
N ILE A 288 -14.87 10.48 -11.82
CA ILE A 288 -16.17 9.85 -11.56
C ILE A 288 -16.39 9.85 -10.05
N GLY A 289 -17.53 10.36 -9.62
CA GLY A 289 -17.77 10.61 -8.20
C GLY A 289 -17.17 11.95 -7.75
N SER A 290 -16.89 12.08 -6.47
CA SER A 290 -16.46 13.33 -5.84
C SER A 290 -15.33 13.13 -4.83
N GLY A 291 -14.91 11.88 -4.62
CA GLY A 291 -13.83 11.53 -3.73
C GLY A 291 -12.44 11.83 -4.32
N ARG A 292 -11.41 11.38 -3.62
CA ARG A 292 -10.03 11.57 -4.07
C ARG A 292 -9.64 10.58 -5.15
N ILE A 293 -8.66 10.99 -5.96
CA ILE A 293 -8.12 10.17 -7.06
C ILE A 293 -7.18 9.04 -6.60
N GLY A 294 -6.78 9.03 -5.31
CA GLY A 294 -5.89 8.01 -4.73
C GLY A 294 -4.42 8.24 -4.98
N GLY A 295 -3.57 7.47 -4.30
CA GLY A 295 -2.13 7.70 -4.23
C GLY A 295 -1.40 7.48 -5.55
N LYS A 296 -1.69 6.38 -6.26
CA LYS A 296 -1.05 6.09 -7.55
C LYS A 296 -1.35 7.16 -8.60
N ALA A 297 -2.62 7.58 -8.72
CA ALA A 297 -3.01 8.68 -9.60
C ALA A 297 -2.39 9.99 -9.15
N ALA A 298 -2.37 10.28 -7.83
CA ALA A 298 -1.74 11.47 -7.28
C ALA A 298 -0.26 11.55 -7.61
N GLY A 299 0.49 10.46 -7.44
CA GLY A 299 1.91 10.38 -7.80
C GLY A 299 2.16 10.63 -9.30
N MET A 300 1.35 10.02 -10.16
CA MET A 300 1.44 10.19 -11.60
C MET A 300 1.20 11.66 -12.02
N VAL A 301 0.11 12.29 -11.55
CA VAL A 301 -0.19 13.67 -11.94
C VAL A 301 0.81 14.66 -11.38
N LEU A 302 1.31 14.46 -10.17
CA LEU A 302 2.36 15.31 -9.58
C LEU A 302 3.67 15.22 -10.36
N ALA A 303 4.13 14.02 -10.66
CA ALA A 303 5.36 13.81 -11.43
C ALA A 303 5.29 14.49 -12.79
N ARG A 304 4.13 14.37 -13.46
CA ARG A 304 3.89 15.05 -14.72
C ARG A 304 4.00 16.58 -14.58
N LYS A 305 3.41 17.17 -13.52
CA LYS A 305 3.47 18.62 -13.28
C LYS A 305 4.89 19.10 -12.98
N ILE A 306 5.67 18.32 -12.26
CA ILE A 306 7.10 18.60 -12.03
C ILE A 306 7.84 18.65 -13.38
N LEU A 307 7.63 17.67 -14.26
CA LEU A 307 8.28 17.63 -15.57
C LEU A 307 7.76 18.70 -16.54
N GLU A 308 6.47 19.03 -16.55
CA GLU A 308 5.90 20.12 -17.35
C GLU A 308 6.50 21.48 -16.95
N LYS A 309 6.75 21.69 -15.65
CA LYS A 309 7.43 22.89 -15.18
C LYS A 309 8.89 22.91 -15.61
N ALA A 310 9.61 21.79 -15.44
CA ALA A 310 11.00 21.66 -15.88
C ALA A 310 11.17 21.91 -17.39
N THR A 311 10.21 21.43 -18.21
CA THR A 311 10.17 21.68 -19.66
C THR A 311 10.14 23.17 -20.00
N LYS A 312 9.43 23.98 -19.20
CA LYS A 312 9.33 25.41 -19.42
C LYS A 312 10.54 26.19 -18.92
N GLU A 313 11.20 25.74 -17.88
CA GLU A 313 12.26 26.47 -17.17
C GLU A 313 13.65 26.03 -17.60
N ASP A 314 13.95 24.72 -17.59
CA ASP A 314 15.33 24.21 -17.66
C ASP A 314 15.59 23.19 -18.77
N MET A 315 14.56 22.51 -19.28
CA MET A 315 14.71 21.33 -20.13
C MET A 315 13.71 21.31 -21.30
N PRO A 316 13.82 22.26 -22.23
CA PRO A 316 12.86 22.41 -23.34
C PRO A 316 12.81 21.16 -24.26
N GLU A 317 13.87 20.36 -24.29
CA GLU A 317 13.91 19.11 -25.04
C GLU A 317 12.87 18.09 -24.57
N LEU A 318 12.41 18.15 -23.32
CA LEU A 318 11.35 17.28 -22.81
C LEU A 318 9.98 17.57 -23.45
N GLN A 319 9.76 18.72 -24.06
CA GLN A 319 8.49 19.08 -24.68
C GLN A 319 8.12 18.15 -25.84
N GLU A 320 9.11 17.73 -26.63
CA GLU A 320 8.91 16.82 -27.76
C GLU A 320 8.92 15.36 -27.33
N VAL A 321 9.48 15.05 -26.15
CA VAL A 321 9.69 13.71 -25.63
C VAL A 321 8.54 13.23 -24.79
N LEU A 322 8.04 14.07 -23.87
CA LEU A 322 6.99 13.68 -22.94
C LEU A 322 5.62 13.68 -23.58
N GLN A 323 4.92 12.58 -23.44
CA GLN A 323 3.54 12.43 -23.91
C GLN A 323 2.56 12.50 -22.76
N ASN A 324 1.37 13.02 -23.06
CA ASN A 324 0.27 13.07 -22.12
C ASN A 324 -0.49 11.75 -22.14
N HIS A 325 -0.65 11.15 -20.97
CA HIS A 325 -1.44 9.95 -20.81
C HIS A 325 -2.94 10.28 -20.74
N ASP A 326 -3.77 9.52 -21.47
CA ASP A 326 -5.22 9.62 -21.40
C ASP A 326 -5.74 8.74 -20.26
N SER A 327 -6.34 9.36 -19.24
CA SER A 327 -6.78 8.68 -18.02
C SER A 327 -8.04 9.30 -17.42
N TYR A 328 -8.79 8.44 -16.71
CA TYR A 328 -9.94 8.80 -15.87
C TYR A 328 -9.70 8.30 -14.45
N TYR A 329 -10.34 8.93 -13.50
CA TYR A 329 -10.25 8.60 -12.09
C TYR A 329 -11.64 8.24 -11.57
N ILE A 330 -11.75 7.14 -10.81
CA ILE A 330 -12.94 6.80 -10.06
C ILE A 330 -12.64 7.12 -8.60
N GLY A 331 -13.36 8.07 -8.04
CA GLY A 331 -13.11 8.59 -6.70
C GLY A 331 -13.30 7.56 -5.60
N SER A 332 -12.64 7.80 -4.49
CA SER A 332 -12.73 6.91 -3.32
C SER A 332 -14.12 6.82 -2.69
N ASP A 333 -14.99 7.79 -2.94
CA ASP A 333 -16.39 7.79 -2.53
C ASP A 333 -17.20 6.71 -3.23
N VAL A 334 -16.94 6.48 -4.53
CA VAL A 334 -17.61 5.43 -5.33
C VAL A 334 -17.39 4.04 -4.75
N PHE A 335 -16.22 3.79 -4.16
CA PHE A 335 -15.93 2.53 -3.45
C PHE A 335 -16.83 2.36 -2.23
N PHE A 336 -16.95 3.39 -1.39
CA PHE A 336 -17.82 3.32 -0.23
C PHE A 336 -19.29 3.18 -0.60
N GLU A 337 -19.76 3.92 -1.61
CA GLU A 337 -21.11 3.78 -2.15
C GLU A 337 -21.36 2.36 -2.62
N PHE A 338 -20.41 1.77 -3.35
CA PHE A 338 -20.51 0.38 -3.80
C PHE A 338 -20.61 -0.59 -2.62
N LEU A 339 -19.81 -0.41 -1.57
CA LEU A 339 -19.90 -1.26 -0.37
C LEU A 339 -21.23 -1.13 0.36
N LEU A 340 -21.74 0.11 0.48
CA LEU A 340 -23.00 0.39 1.16
C LEU A 340 -24.20 -0.19 0.39
N ASP A 341 -24.27 0.07 -0.90
CA ASP A 341 -25.41 -0.32 -1.73
C ASP A 341 -25.51 -1.83 -1.95
N ASN A 342 -24.43 -2.56 -1.72
CA ASN A 342 -24.38 -4.03 -1.83
C ASN A 342 -24.25 -4.74 -0.47
N ASP A 343 -24.42 -4.04 0.65
CA ASP A 343 -24.25 -4.59 2.01
C ASP A 343 -22.90 -5.25 2.28
N LEU A 344 -21.83 -4.74 1.65
CA LEU A 344 -20.50 -5.30 1.76
C LEU A 344 -19.61 -4.60 2.81
N LEU A 345 -20.12 -3.57 3.49
CA LEU A 345 -19.34 -2.79 4.44
C LEU A 345 -18.78 -3.64 5.60
N TYR A 346 -19.55 -4.67 6.02
CA TYR A 346 -19.10 -5.60 7.06
C TYR A 346 -17.83 -6.37 6.69
N LEU A 347 -17.53 -6.51 5.40
CA LEU A 347 -16.33 -7.21 4.93
C LEU A 347 -15.04 -6.49 5.31
N LEU A 348 -15.09 -5.20 5.63
CA LEU A 348 -13.94 -4.48 6.15
C LEU A 348 -13.48 -5.02 7.52
N SER A 349 -14.33 -5.78 8.22
CA SER A 349 -13.95 -6.48 9.46
C SER A 349 -13.00 -7.67 9.25
N GLN A 350 -12.76 -8.10 8.02
CA GLN A 350 -11.83 -9.20 7.71
C GLN A 350 -10.40 -8.94 8.24
N GLN A 351 -9.99 -7.69 8.36
CA GLN A 351 -8.70 -7.31 8.93
C GLN A 351 -8.51 -7.73 10.40
N TYR A 352 -9.59 -8.11 11.09
CA TYR A 352 -9.56 -8.58 12.49
C TYR A 352 -9.60 -10.11 12.63
N GLN A 353 -9.68 -10.83 11.51
CA GLN A 353 -9.74 -12.30 11.50
C GLN A 353 -8.34 -12.93 11.60
N THR A 354 -8.31 -14.25 11.87
CA THR A 354 -7.04 -14.99 11.85
C THR A 354 -6.47 -15.08 10.43
N ARG A 355 -5.17 -15.31 10.31
CA ARG A 355 -4.50 -15.46 8.99
C ARG A 355 -5.12 -16.59 8.16
N GLU A 356 -5.45 -17.72 8.78
CA GLU A 356 -6.06 -18.87 8.13
C GLU A 356 -7.46 -18.52 7.58
N THR A 357 -8.26 -17.81 8.37
CA THR A 357 -9.60 -17.35 7.97
C THR A 357 -9.51 -16.40 6.78
N ILE A 358 -8.62 -15.39 6.84
CA ILE A 358 -8.42 -14.43 5.76
C ILE A 358 -8.10 -15.14 4.44
N VAL A 359 -7.17 -16.10 4.47
CA VAL A 359 -6.78 -16.84 3.25
C VAL A 359 -7.92 -17.72 2.73
N SER A 360 -8.61 -18.43 3.61
CA SER A 360 -9.64 -19.39 3.21
C SER A 360 -10.93 -18.73 2.72
N GLU A 361 -11.28 -17.56 3.24
CA GLU A 361 -12.51 -16.86 2.88
C GLU A 361 -12.38 -15.96 1.66
N TYR A 362 -11.18 -15.47 1.33
CA TYR A 362 -10.98 -14.51 0.25
C TYR A 362 -11.63 -14.89 -1.10
N PRO A 363 -11.54 -16.12 -1.61
CA PRO A 363 -12.20 -16.48 -2.87
C PRO A 363 -13.72 -16.27 -2.85
N LYS A 364 -14.37 -16.53 -1.71
CA LYS A 364 -15.81 -16.32 -1.51
C LYS A 364 -16.13 -14.83 -1.44
N LEU A 365 -15.33 -14.06 -0.69
CA LEU A 365 -15.50 -12.62 -0.55
C LEU A 365 -15.35 -11.92 -1.90
N ARG A 366 -14.35 -12.30 -2.69
CA ARG A 366 -14.16 -11.79 -4.05
C ARG A 366 -15.39 -12.01 -4.92
N GLN A 367 -16.07 -13.16 -4.80
CA GLN A 367 -17.30 -13.44 -5.54
C GLN A 367 -18.42 -12.47 -5.17
N LEU A 368 -18.53 -12.06 -3.91
CA LEU A 368 -19.54 -11.09 -3.47
C LEU A 368 -19.34 -9.73 -4.16
N PHE A 369 -18.11 -9.27 -4.31
CA PHE A 369 -17.83 -8.05 -5.07
C PHE A 369 -18.26 -8.18 -6.53
N LEU A 370 -17.95 -9.29 -7.17
CA LEU A 370 -18.30 -9.51 -8.58
C LEU A 370 -19.80 -9.51 -8.85
N THR A 371 -20.61 -9.94 -7.88
CA THR A 371 -22.09 -9.93 -7.99
C THR A 371 -22.73 -8.59 -7.64
N GLY A 372 -22.00 -7.69 -7.01
CA GLY A 372 -22.48 -6.36 -6.65
C GLY A 372 -22.84 -5.49 -7.87
N SER A 373 -23.62 -4.44 -7.65
CA SER A 373 -24.05 -3.48 -8.68
C SER A 373 -23.65 -2.06 -8.29
N PHE A 374 -23.43 -1.21 -9.29
CA PHE A 374 -23.21 0.23 -9.11
C PHE A 374 -24.52 0.98 -9.24
N ARG A 375 -24.61 2.18 -8.67
CA ARG A 375 -25.74 3.11 -8.84
C ARG A 375 -25.94 3.46 -10.31
N PRO A 376 -27.19 3.73 -10.74
CA PRO A 376 -27.49 4.11 -12.12
C PRO A 376 -26.69 5.33 -12.61
N GLU A 377 -26.46 6.33 -11.73
CA GLU A 377 -25.69 7.53 -12.02
C GLU A 377 -24.23 7.19 -12.31
N THR A 378 -23.62 6.39 -11.46
CA THR A 378 -22.25 5.89 -11.64
C THR A 378 -22.13 5.04 -12.90
N VAL A 379 -23.09 4.16 -13.16
CA VAL A 379 -23.15 3.35 -14.40
C VAL A 379 -23.18 4.26 -15.63
N SER A 380 -23.97 5.32 -15.61
CA SER A 380 -24.06 6.29 -16.71
C SER A 380 -22.72 6.97 -16.97
N GLN A 381 -22.04 7.44 -15.91
CA GLN A 381 -20.72 8.07 -16.01
C GLN A 381 -19.65 7.09 -16.52
N LEU A 382 -19.65 5.84 -16.02
CA LEU A 382 -18.71 4.81 -16.48
C LEU A 382 -18.94 4.41 -17.95
N LYS A 383 -20.18 4.46 -18.44
CA LYS A 383 -20.47 4.27 -19.88
C LYS A 383 -19.82 5.37 -20.72
N GLU A 384 -19.86 6.63 -20.27
CA GLU A 384 -19.18 7.73 -20.98
C GLU A 384 -17.65 7.56 -20.99
N VAL A 385 -17.06 7.08 -19.91
CA VAL A 385 -15.62 6.75 -19.86
C VAL A 385 -15.27 5.71 -20.92
N LEU A 386 -16.05 4.63 -21.02
CA LEU A 386 -15.77 3.58 -22.00
C LEU A 386 -16.03 4.05 -23.44
N LYS A 387 -17.03 4.90 -23.66
CA LYS A 387 -17.25 5.56 -24.97
C LYS A 387 -16.08 6.44 -25.37
N HIS A 388 -15.51 7.20 -24.42
CA HIS A 388 -14.34 8.04 -24.68
C HIS A 388 -13.14 7.22 -25.17
N PHE A 389 -12.83 6.07 -24.54
CA PHE A 389 -11.75 5.20 -24.98
C PHE A 389 -12.08 4.41 -26.26
N GLY A 390 -13.35 4.35 -26.68
CA GLY A 390 -13.78 3.57 -27.84
C GLY A 390 -13.41 2.09 -27.68
N THR A 391 -12.71 1.52 -28.65
CA THR A 391 -12.20 0.13 -28.63
C THR A 391 -10.73 0.05 -28.24
N GLN A 392 -10.13 1.13 -27.75
CA GLN A 392 -8.73 1.10 -27.31
C GLN A 392 -8.60 0.27 -26.03
N PRO A 393 -7.61 -0.61 -25.95
CA PRO A 393 -7.31 -1.33 -24.71
C PRO A 393 -7.03 -0.39 -23.55
N ILE A 394 -7.54 -0.74 -22.38
CA ILE A 394 -7.39 0.04 -21.16
C ILE A 394 -6.85 -0.85 -20.03
N ILE A 395 -6.28 -0.21 -19.04
CA ILE A 395 -5.90 -0.82 -17.77
C ILE A 395 -6.66 -0.15 -16.64
N VAL A 396 -7.21 -0.97 -15.74
CA VAL A 396 -7.92 -0.55 -14.53
C VAL A 396 -7.00 -0.84 -13.35
N ARG A 397 -6.47 0.19 -12.71
CA ARG A 397 -5.45 0.08 -11.66
C ARG A 397 -6.00 0.53 -10.32
N SER A 398 -5.62 -0.15 -9.26
CA SER A 398 -5.80 0.36 -7.89
C SER A 398 -5.12 1.72 -7.74
N SER A 399 -5.75 2.57 -6.96
CA SER A 399 -5.21 3.88 -6.55
C SER A 399 -5.70 4.20 -5.14
N SER A 400 -5.43 3.29 -4.20
CA SER A 400 -5.81 3.48 -2.79
C SER A 400 -5.19 4.73 -2.21
N LEU A 401 -5.85 5.36 -1.24
CA LEU A 401 -5.27 6.49 -0.51
C LEU A 401 -4.06 6.10 0.36
N LEU A 402 -3.86 4.81 0.60
CA LEU A 402 -2.69 4.28 1.30
C LEU A 402 -1.54 3.94 0.35
N GLU A 403 -1.82 3.75 -0.94
CA GLU A 403 -0.85 3.30 -1.95
C GLU A 403 0.08 4.44 -2.41
N ASP A 404 1.33 4.10 -2.76
CA ASP A 404 2.33 5.02 -3.31
C ASP A 404 2.60 6.28 -2.46
N ASN A 405 2.53 6.13 -1.16
CA ASN A 405 2.71 7.22 -0.21
C ASN A 405 4.09 7.21 0.46
N PHE A 406 4.44 8.34 1.07
CA PHE A 406 5.62 8.46 1.91
C PHE A 406 5.55 7.46 3.09
N GLY A 407 6.41 6.45 3.08
CA GLY A 407 6.53 5.44 4.12
C GLY A 407 5.74 4.14 3.92
N TYR A 408 4.79 4.09 2.96
CA TYR A 408 4.04 2.87 2.64
C TYR A 408 3.78 2.81 1.13
N ALA A 409 4.35 1.82 0.43
CA ALA A 409 4.19 1.71 -1.01
C ALA A 409 2.99 0.84 -1.42
N PHE A 410 2.64 -0.19 -0.65
CA PHE A 410 1.65 -1.21 -1.04
C PHE A 410 1.96 -1.86 -2.39
N ALA A 411 3.23 -1.91 -2.78
CA ALA A 411 3.66 -2.40 -4.07
C ALA A 411 3.19 -3.85 -4.31
N GLY A 412 2.46 -4.09 -5.40
CA GLY A 412 1.95 -5.41 -5.76
C GLY A 412 0.90 -6.01 -4.81
N LYS A 413 0.38 -5.26 -3.84
CA LYS A 413 -0.63 -5.75 -2.89
C LYS A 413 -2.04 -5.73 -3.47
N TYR A 414 -2.36 -4.71 -4.29
CA TYR A 414 -3.65 -4.57 -4.97
C TYR A 414 -3.54 -4.95 -6.44
N ASP A 415 -4.69 -5.22 -7.05
CA ASP A 415 -4.77 -5.71 -8.41
C ASP A 415 -4.80 -4.58 -9.44
N SER A 416 -4.23 -4.88 -10.62
CA SER A 416 -4.37 -4.10 -11.85
C SER A 416 -4.87 -5.02 -12.95
N ILE A 417 -5.93 -4.64 -13.64
CA ILE A 417 -6.63 -5.49 -14.61
C ILE A 417 -6.51 -4.91 -16.00
N PHE A 418 -5.96 -5.68 -16.92
CA PHE A 418 -5.93 -5.34 -18.34
C PHE A 418 -7.27 -5.68 -18.98
N CYS A 419 -7.90 -4.70 -19.63
CA CYS A 419 -9.12 -4.85 -20.42
C CYS A 419 -8.76 -4.64 -21.89
N PRO A 420 -8.75 -5.67 -22.71
CA PRO A 420 -8.48 -5.56 -24.15
C PRO A 420 -9.53 -4.73 -24.88
N ASN A 421 -10.75 -4.64 -24.34
CA ASN A 421 -11.82 -3.73 -24.76
C ASN A 421 -12.26 -3.93 -26.22
N GLN A 422 -12.40 -5.20 -26.66
CA GLN A 422 -12.86 -5.56 -28.00
C GLN A 422 -14.24 -6.20 -27.95
N GLY A 423 -15.01 -6.09 -29.04
CA GLY A 423 -16.35 -6.66 -29.17
C GLY A 423 -17.47 -5.63 -29.02
N GLU A 424 -18.69 -6.09 -28.78
CA GLU A 424 -19.87 -5.24 -28.62
C GLU A 424 -19.80 -4.38 -27.36
N PHE A 425 -20.46 -3.24 -27.38
CA PHE A 425 -20.35 -2.25 -26.29
C PHE A 425 -20.75 -2.82 -24.92
N GLU A 426 -21.85 -3.57 -24.85
CA GLU A 426 -22.36 -4.10 -23.57
C GLU A 426 -21.42 -5.18 -23.00
N ASP A 427 -20.79 -6.01 -23.85
CA ASP A 427 -19.78 -7.00 -23.42
C ASP A 427 -18.54 -6.30 -22.87
N ARG A 428 -18.05 -5.28 -23.58
CA ARG A 428 -16.90 -4.47 -23.14
C ARG A 428 -17.20 -3.74 -21.83
N PHE A 429 -18.41 -3.23 -21.70
CA PHE A 429 -18.84 -2.54 -20.50
C PHE A 429 -18.95 -3.50 -19.31
N TYR A 430 -19.47 -4.71 -19.54
CA TYR A 430 -19.51 -5.75 -18.53
C TYR A 430 -18.10 -6.13 -18.04
N ASP A 431 -17.14 -6.33 -18.94
CA ASP A 431 -15.74 -6.62 -18.61
C ASP A 431 -15.10 -5.45 -17.84
N PHE A 432 -15.39 -4.22 -18.22
CA PHE A 432 -14.91 -3.02 -17.54
C PHE A 432 -15.45 -2.91 -16.11
N LEU A 433 -16.74 -3.12 -15.90
CA LEU A 433 -17.33 -3.16 -14.55
C LEU A 433 -16.71 -4.26 -13.69
N ASN A 434 -16.52 -5.46 -14.27
CA ASN A 434 -15.88 -6.56 -13.54
C ASN A 434 -14.43 -6.24 -13.18
N ALA A 435 -13.68 -5.55 -14.03
CA ALA A 435 -12.33 -5.11 -13.72
C ALA A 435 -12.31 -4.16 -12.50
N ILE A 436 -13.23 -3.20 -12.44
CA ILE A 436 -13.36 -2.30 -11.28
C ILE A 436 -13.70 -3.09 -10.01
N LYS A 437 -14.67 -4.00 -10.07
CA LYS A 437 -15.05 -4.87 -8.94
C LYS A 437 -13.91 -5.76 -8.46
N MET A 438 -13.09 -6.27 -9.38
CA MET A 438 -11.89 -7.04 -9.05
C MET A 438 -10.88 -6.18 -8.29
N VAL A 439 -10.62 -4.96 -8.76
CA VAL A 439 -9.77 -4.01 -8.05
C VAL A 439 -10.33 -3.71 -6.65
N TYR A 440 -11.62 -3.47 -6.53
CA TYR A 440 -12.26 -3.26 -5.21
C TYR A 440 -12.11 -4.46 -4.28
N SER A 441 -12.29 -5.68 -4.79
CA SER A 441 -12.12 -6.90 -4.00
C SER A 441 -10.69 -7.10 -3.50
N SER A 442 -9.69 -6.53 -4.20
CA SER A 442 -8.28 -6.67 -3.82
C SER A 442 -7.92 -5.97 -2.49
N VAL A 443 -8.79 -5.10 -1.98
CA VAL A 443 -8.69 -4.53 -0.63
C VAL A 443 -8.68 -5.62 0.44
N LEU A 444 -9.40 -6.72 0.21
CA LEU A 444 -9.49 -7.87 1.10
C LEU A 444 -8.50 -9.00 0.77
N LYS A 445 -7.62 -8.79 -0.20
CA LYS A 445 -6.59 -9.77 -0.57
C LYS A 445 -5.68 -10.06 0.64
N PRO A 446 -5.34 -11.33 0.90
CA PRO A 446 -4.53 -11.69 2.05
C PRO A 446 -3.25 -10.87 2.17
N ASP A 447 -2.51 -10.69 1.08
CA ASP A 447 -1.27 -9.90 1.06
C ASP A 447 -1.50 -8.44 1.48
N ALA A 448 -2.61 -7.83 1.06
CA ALA A 448 -2.97 -6.46 1.41
C ALA A 448 -3.35 -6.34 2.89
N LEU A 449 -4.15 -7.29 3.39
CA LEU A 449 -4.56 -7.31 4.80
C LEU A 449 -3.37 -7.59 5.73
N PHE A 450 -2.51 -8.55 5.39
CA PHE A 450 -1.31 -8.84 6.19
C PHE A 450 -0.35 -7.67 6.23
N TYR A 451 -0.16 -6.98 5.10
CA TYR A 451 0.62 -5.76 5.05
C TYR A 451 0.04 -4.67 5.97
N ARG A 452 -1.27 -4.46 5.95
CA ARG A 452 -1.94 -3.48 6.82
C ARG A 452 -1.82 -3.83 8.30
N ILE A 453 -2.00 -5.11 8.65
CA ILE A 453 -1.87 -5.61 10.03
C ILE A 453 -0.45 -5.32 10.53
N LYS A 454 0.55 -5.67 9.75
CA LYS A 454 1.96 -5.50 10.10
C LYS A 454 2.34 -4.04 10.33
N HIS A 455 1.91 -3.16 9.44
CA HIS A 455 2.20 -1.73 9.53
C HIS A 455 1.26 -0.95 10.47
N LYS A 456 0.45 -1.66 11.28
CA LYS A 456 -0.51 -1.06 12.23
C LYS A 456 -1.53 -0.13 11.55
N LEU A 457 -1.83 -0.40 10.27
CA LEU A 457 -2.81 0.35 9.48
C LEU A 457 -4.22 -0.24 9.58
N VAL A 458 -4.44 -1.19 10.48
CA VAL A 458 -5.73 -1.87 10.67
C VAL A 458 -6.84 -0.90 11.04
N TYR A 459 -6.49 0.16 11.75
CA TYR A 459 -7.46 1.20 12.18
C TYR A 459 -7.57 2.37 11.20
N THR A 460 -6.81 2.33 10.10
CA THR A 460 -6.90 3.34 9.04
C THR A 460 -7.88 2.87 7.98
N ASP A 461 -8.85 3.73 7.62
CA ASP A 461 -9.81 3.41 6.58
C ASP A 461 -9.13 3.20 5.24
N GLU A 462 -9.39 2.05 4.65
CA GLU A 462 -9.04 1.80 3.28
C GLU A 462 -10.04 2.51 2.36
N GLN A 463 -9.55 3.39 1.52
CA GLN A 463 -10.33 4.13 0.56
C GLN A 463 -9.78 3.86 -0.84
N MET A 464 -10.41 2.92 -1.54
CA MET A 464 -9.97 2.52 -2.87
C MET A 464 -10.53 3.45 -3.93
N ALA A 465 -9.68 4.30 -4.50
CA ALA A 465 -9.93 4.93 -5.78
C ALA A 465 -9.40 4.03 -6.92
N VAL A 466 -9.82 4.30 -8.15
CA VAL A 466 -9.38 3.54 -9.32
C VAL A 466 -8.87 4.48 -10.40
N LEU A 467 -7.72 4.13 -10.97
CA LEU A 467 -7.12 4.81 -12.10
C LEU A 467 -7.39 3.98 -13.37
N VAL A 468 -8.13 4.57 -14.31
CA VAL A 468 -8.41 3.96 -15.63
C VAL A 468 -7.56 4.65 -16.66
N MET A 469 -6.71 3.90 -17.36
CA MET A 469 -5.75 4.46 -18.31
C MET A 469 -5.86 3.76 -19.66
N ARG A 470 -5.66 4.50 -20.76
CA ARG A 470 -5.42 3.89 -22.06
C ARG A 470 -4.11 3.09 -21.99
N LEU A 471 -4.12 1.90 -22.55
CA LEU A 471 -2.89 1.12 -22.66
C LEU A 471 -2.06 1.63 -23.84
N GLU A 472 -0.89 2.17 -23.53
CA GLU A 472 0.02 2.69 -24.55
C GLU A 472 0.80 1.57 -25.22
N GLY A 473 1.01 1.69 -26.51
CA GLY A 473 1.75 0.71 -27.32
C GLY A 473 1.38 0.76 -28.78
N LYS A 474 2.02 -0.09 -29.55
CA LYS A 474 1.74 -0.26 -31.00
C LYS A 474 0.97 -1.52 -31.27
N ILE A 475 0.03 -1.43 -32.21
CA ILE A 475 -0.71 -2.58 -32.69
C ILE A 475 0.07 -3.15 -33.89
N ILE A 476 0.54 -4.38 -33.72
CA ILE A 476 1.24 -5.16 -34.74
C ILE A 476 0.45 -6.46 -34.85
N ASP A 477 -0.17 -6.68 -36.01
CA ASP A 477 -0.94 -7.90 -36.31
C ASP A 477 -1.97 -8.24 -35.19
N ASN A 478 -2.86 -7.31 -34.93
CA ASN A 478 -3.87 -7.41 -33.86
C ASN A 478 -3.31 -7.68 -32.45
N LYS A 479 -2.03 -7.42 -32.22
CA LYS A 479 -1.39 -7.51 -30.91
C LYS A 479 -0.92 -6.12 -30.49
N LEU A 480 -1.46 -5.62 -29.39
CA LEU A 480 -1.01 -4.36 -28.81
C LEU A 480 0.11 -4.64 -27.80
N MET A 481 1.23 -3.97 -27.98
CA MET A 481 2.37 -4.04 -27.08
C MET A 481 3.18 -2.74 -27.07
N PRO A 482 3.63 -2.29 -25.91
CA PRO A 482 4.65 -1.24 -25.82
C PRO A 482 5.96 -1.70 -26.50
N ILE A 483 6.62 -0.78 -27.16
CA ILE A 483 7.93 -1.09 -27.79
C ILE A 483 9.02 -1.16 -26.72
N ILE A 484 8.95 -0.29 -25.74
CA ILE A 484 9.81 -0.27 -24.56
C ILE A 484 8.89 -0.03 -23.36
N ALA A 485 8.97 -0.87 -22.34
CA ALA A 485 8.36 -0.65 -21.06
C ALA A 485 9.40 -0.88 -19.97
N GLY A 486 9.25 -0.23 -18.84
CA GLY A 486 10.20 -0.44 -17.78
C GLY A 486 9.91 0.31 -16.50
N VAL A 487 10.81 0.06 -15.55
CA VAL A 487 10.89 0.79 -14.29
C VAL A 487 12.21 1.52 -14.21
N GLY A 488 12.18 2.69 -13.61
CA GLY A 488 13.37 3.52 -13.40
C GLY A 488 13.47 3.94 -11.95
N PHE A 489 14.66 3.84 -11.40
CA PHE A 489 14.98 4.28 -10.03
C PHE A 489 15.92 5.47 -10.14
N SER A 490 15.69 6.52 -9.38
CA SER A 490 16.57 7.71 -9.39
C SER A 490 17.94 7.42 -8.79
N ARG A 491 18.08 6.35 -8.00
CA ARG A 491 19.33 5.85 -7.45
C ARG A 491 19.56 4.38 -7.77
N ASN A 492 20.82 3.98 -7.92
CA ASN A 492 21.19 2.60 -8.20
C ASN A 492 21.64 1.90 -6.92
N PHE A 493 20.76 1.08 -6.34
CA PHE A 493 21.06 0.26 -5.17
C PHE A 493 21.75 -1.08 -5.52
N HIS A 494 22.00 -1.35 -6.79
CA HIS A 494 22.63 -2.59 -7.25
C HIS A 494 23.78 -2.33 -8.22
N PRO A 495 24.91 -1.77 -7.77
CA PRO A 495 26.06 -1.57 -8.63
C PRO A 495 26.79 -2.91 -8.85
N TRP A 496 26.70 -3.47 -10.06
CA TRP A 496 27.41 -4.70 -10.45
C TRP A 496 28.87 -4.45 -10.87
N SER A 497 29.35 -3.23 -10.76
CA SER A 497 30.72 -2.83 -11.01
C SER A 497 31.10 -1.63 -10.16
N PRO A 498 32.35 -1.55 -9.65
CA PRO A 498 32.84 -0.39 -8.90
C PRO A 498 32.83 0.93 -9.71
N ARG A 499 32.69 0.86 -11.03
CA ARG A 499 32.55 2.05 -11.91
C ARG A 499 31.19 2.71 -11.81
N ILE A 500 30.18 2.00 -11.36
CA ILE A 500 28.80 2.50 -11.31
C ILE A 500 28.67 3.49 -10.16
N ASN A 501 28.20 4.71 -10.51
CA ASN A 501 27.85 5.69 -9.50
C ASN A 501 26.43 5.41 -8.98
N THR A 502 26.31 5.06 -7.72
CA THR A 502 25.03 4.73 -7.05
C THR A 502 24.08 5.92 -6.91
N ASN A 503 24.58 7.16 -7.00
CA ASN A 503 23.76 8.37 -6.97
C ASN A 503 23.14 8.70 -8.36
N GLN A 504 23.40 7.88 -9.36
CA GLN A 504 22.75 7.97 -10.67
C GLN A 504 21.84 6.76 -10.85
N GLY A 505 20.77 6.96 -11.61
CA GLY A 505 19.67 6.02 -11.70
C GLY A 505 19.99 4.65 -12.30
N LEU A 506 19.02 3.77 -12.14
CA LEU A 506 18.98 2.44 -12.73
C LEU A 506 17.68 2.28 -13.52
N LEU A 507 17.74 1.70 -14.71
CA LEU A 507 16.56 1.27 -15.44
C LEU A 507 16.54 -0.25 -15.58
N ARG A 508 15.32 -0.80 -15.57
CA ARG A 508 15.03 -2.17 -16.00
C ARG A 508 14.00 -2.07 -17.13
N ILE A 509 14.37 -2.48 -18.32
CA ILE A 509 13.52 -2.33 -19.51
C ILE A 509 13.25 -3.67 -20.20
N VAL A 510 12.06 -3.77 -20.78
CA VAL A 510 11.57 -4.93 -21.53
C VAL A 510 10.86 -4.49 -22.81
N PHE A 511 10.71 -5.40 -23.72
CA PHE A 511 9.82 -5.32 -24.89
C PHE A 511 8.47 -5.94 -24.53
N GLY A 512 7.36 -5.28 -24.86
CA GLY A 512 6.02 -5.68 -24.44
C GLY A 512 5.53 -4.96 -23.18
N ILE A 513 4.49 -5.48 -22.56
CA ILE A 513 3.89 -4.93 -21.36
C ILE A 513 4.90 -5.04 -20.20
N GLY A 514 4.98 -4.00 -19.37
CA GLY A 514 6.00 -3.81 -18.33
C GLY A 514 6.00 -4.81 -17.17
N THR A 515 5.06 -5.75 -17.12
CA THR A 515 4.95 -6.80 -16.09
C THR A 515 6.26 -7.54 -15.85
N ARG A 516 7.00 -7.85 -16.90
CA ARG A 516 8.31 -8.54 -16.82
C ARG A 516 9.49 -7.65 -16.40
N ALA A 517 9.30 -6.35 -16.37
CA ALA A 517 10.31 -5.43 -15.83
C ALA A 517 10.25 -5.39 -14.30
N VAL A 518 9.05 -5.59 -13.74
CA VAL A 518 8.77 -5.54 -12.29
C VAL A 518 8.87 -6.94 -11.68
N ASP A 519 8.13 -7.90 -12.26
CA ASP A 519 8.10 -9.28 -11.81
C ASP A 519 8.96 -10.14 -12.72
N ARG A 520 9.84 -10.94 -12.13
CA ARG A 520 10.56 -11.93 -12.91
C ARG A 520 9.69 -13.17 -13.12
N VAL A 521 9.47 -13.53 -14.37
CA VAL A 521 8.72 -14.72 -14.76
C VAL A 521 9.63 -15.68 -15.50
N GLY A 522 9.92 -16.83 -14.91
CA GLY A 522 10.75 -17.87 -15.56
C GLY A 522 12.18 -17.41 -15.86
N ASN A 523 12.69 -17.81 -17.03
CA ASN A 523 14.04 -17.50 -17.51
C ASN A 523 14.09 -16.21 -18.35
N ASP A 524 13.21 -15.24 -18.10
CA ASP A 524 13.21 -13.95 -18.76
C ASP A 524 13.91 -12.87 -17.94
N TYR A 525 14.75 -12.10 -18.59
CA TYR A 525 15.59 -11.11 -17.94
C TYR A 525 15.39 -9.74 -18.54
N PRO A 526 14.97 -8.73 -17.74
CA PRO A 526 14.92 -7.35 -18.21
C PRO A 526 16.34 -6.84 -18.48
N ARG A 527 16.48 -5.94 -19.42
CA ARG A 527 17.74 -5.25 -19.65
C ARG A 527 17.97 -4.24 -18.52
N MET A 528 19.00 -4.44 -17.71
CA MET A 528 19.45 -3.50 -16.71
C MET A 528 20.39 -2.46 -17.32
N ILE A 529 20.18 -1.17 -16.98
CA ILE A 529 20.96 -0.03 -17.48
C ILE A 529 21.32 0.86 -16.29
N ALA A 530 22.59 0.86 -15.90
CA ALA A 530 23.09 1.84 -14.94
C ALA A 530 23.27 3.18 -15.66
N LEU A 531 22.53 4.21 -15.31
CA LEU A 531 22.53 5.50 -16.04
C LEU A 531 23.87 6.24 -15.95
N SER A 532 24.73 5.92 -14.99
CA SER A 532 26.11 6.41 -14.95
C SER A 532 27.02 5.78 -16.03
N HIS A 533 26.75 4.53 -16.41
CA HIS A 533 27.50 3.76 -17.41
C HIS A 533 26.54 2.89 -18.23
N PRO A 534 25.74 3.47 -19.14
CA PRO A 534 24.61 2.78 -19.76
C PRO A 534 24.98 1.56 -20.58
N THR A 535 26.19 1.53 -21.14
CA THR A 535 26.69 0.40 -21.95
C THR A 535 27.23 -0.76 -21.13
N LEU A 536 27.50 -0.53 -19.85
CA LEU A 536 28.05 -1.57 -18.96
C LEU A 536 26.96 -2.61 -18.64
N ARG A 537 27.28 -3.88 -18.87
CA ARG A 537 26.37 -4.99 -18.59
C ARG A 537 26.79 -5.74 -17.33
N PRO A 538 25.82 -6.37 -16.59
CA PRO A 538 26.16 -7.33 -15.54
C PRO A 538 26.86 -8.58 -16.10
N VAL A 539 26.58 -8.94 -17.34
CA VAL A 539 27.05 -10.15 -18.03
C VAL A 539 28.24 -9.80 -18.91
N LEU A 540 29.34 -10.56 -18.79
CA LEU A 540 30.61 -10.27 -19.46
C LEU A 540 30.80 -11.02 -20.77
N TYR A 541 30.24 -12.22 -20.94
CA TYR A 541 30.49 -13.08 -22.09
C TYR A 541 29.33 -13.04 -23.07
N GLU A 542 29.64 -13.01 -24.38
CA GLU A 542 28.64 -12.98 -25.46
C GLU A 542 27.70 -14.20 -25.45
N SER A 543 28.22 -15.38 -25.10
CA SER A 543 27.40 -16.59 -24.93
C SER A 543 26.31 -16.47 -23.90
N GLU A 544 26.52 -15.68 -22.85
CA GLU A 544 25.61 -15.46 -21.75
C GLU A 544 24.56 -14.38 -22.09
N ILE A 545 24.89 -13.44 -22.98
CA ILE A 545 23.96 -12.37 -23.37
C ILE A 545 22.63 -12.93 -23.91
N LYS A 546 22.68 -14.00 -24.67
CA LYS A 546 21.47 -14.65 -25.18
C LYS A 546 20.66 -15.31 -24.09
N HIS A 547 21.33 -15.98 -23.16
CA HIS A 547 20.68 -16.64 -22.01
C HIS A 547 20.02 -15.61 -21.10
N TYR A 548 20.72 -14.52 -20.78
CA TYR A 548 20.24 -13.44 -19.91
C TYR A 548 19.53 -12.32 -20.69
N SER A 549 18.79 -12.66 -21.73
CA SER A 549 17.90 -11.77 -22.47
C SER A 549 16.44 -12.16 -22.25
N GLN A 550 15.54 -11.33 -22.72
CA GLN A 550 14.11 -11.61 -22.70
C GLN A 550 13.76 -12.59 -23.84
N HIS A 551 12.97 -13.62 -23.51
CA HIS A 551 12.54 -14.67 -24.46
C HIS A 551 11.03 -14.67 -24.71
N HIS A 552 10.23 -14.08 -23.82
CA HIS A 552 8.77 -13.98 -23.91
C HIS A 552 8.31 -12.54 -23.83
N VAL A 553 7.18 -12.27 -24.44
CA VAL A 553 6.55 -10.94 -24.48
C VAL A 553 5.16 -11.03 -23.93
N ASP A 554 4.82 -10.15 -22.98
CA ASP A 554 3.46 -9.95 -22.53
C ASP A 554 2.79 -8.88 -23.40
N LEU A 555 1.60 -9.17 -23.89
CA LEU A 555 0.88 -8.35 -24.86
C LEU A 555 -0.64 -8.52 -24.73
N ILE A 556 -1.41 -7.62 -25.36
CA ILE A 556 -2.83 -7.79 -25.56
C ILE A 556 -3.10 -8.33 -26.95
N ASP A 557 -3.66 -9.51 -27.03
CA ASP A 557 -4.16 -10.07 -28.28
C ASP A 557 -5.61 -9.59 -28.51
N LEU A 558 -5.77 -8.65 -29.44
CA LEU A 558 -7.05 -8.04 -29.76
C LEU A 558 -8.01 -9.03 -30.42
N SER A 559 -7.46 -10.03 -31.15
CA SER A 559 -8.28 -11.03 -31.83
C SER A 559 -8.98 -11.98 -30.86
N SER A 560 -8.30 -12.36 -29.77
CA SER A 560 -8.87 -13.24 -28.74
C SER A 560 -9.41 -12.50 -27.53
N ASN A 561 -9.34 -11.15 -27.54
CA ASN A 561 -9.76 -10.27 -26.42
C ASN A 561 -9.11 -10.67 -25.08
N ARG A 562 -7.79 -10.95 -25.06
CA ARG A 562 -7.09 -11.44 -23.88
C ARG A 562 -5.66 -10.90 -23.76
N PHE A 563 -5.23 -10.79 -22.50
CA PHE A 563 -3.81 -10.70 -22.16
C PHE A 563 -3.14 -12.05 -22.46
N LYS A 564 -1.98 -12.04 -23.12
CA LYS A 564 -1.21 -13.24 -23.45
C LYS A 564 0.27 -13.04 -23.26
N THR A 565 0.93 -14.14 -22.91
CA THR A 565 2.38 -14.30 -23.01
C THR A 565 2.73 -15.10 -24.26
N MET A 566 3.60 -14.59 -25.11
CA MET A 566 4.03 -15.26 -26.34
C MET A 566 5.54 -15.33 -26.42
N GLY A 567 6.06 -16.34 -27.10
CA GLY A 567 7.49 -16.44 -27.40
C GLY A 567 7.96 -15.29 -28.28
N LEU A 568 9.11 -14.67 -27.93
CA LEU A 568 9.66 -13.56 -28.70
C LEU A 568 9.85 -13.89 -30.19
N LYS A 569 10.29 -15.12 -30.52
CA LYS A 569 10.42 -15.59 -31.89
C LYS A 569 9.10 -15.57 -32.63
N GLU A 570 8.02 -16.05 -31.99
CA GLU A 570 6.67 -16.09 -32.57
C GLU A 570 6.12 -14.67 -32.85
N VAL A 571 6.41 -13.72 -31.93
CA VAL A 571 6.01 -12.32 -32.13
C VAL A 571 6.76 -11.64 -33.25
N LEU A 572 8.01 -12.06 -33.54
CA LEU A 572 8.89 -11.48 -34.56
C LEU A 572 8.81 -12.15 -35.93
N GLU A 573 8.13 -13.32 -36.06
CA GLU A 573 8.03 -14.05 -37.30
C GLU A 573 7.45 -13.17 -38.43
N ASP A 574 8.24 -12.98 -39.47
CA ASP A 574 7.93 -12.22 -40.69
C ASP A 574 7.44 -10.77 -40.48
N LYS A 575 7.67 -10.21 -39.30
CA LYS A 575 7.18 -8.88 -38.96
C LYS A 575 8.32 -7.92 -38.74
N PHE A 576 8.17 -6.76 -39.36
CA PHE A 576 9.11 -5.68 -39.24
C PHE A 576 8.43 -4.41 -38.74
N PHE A 577 8.98 -3.86 -37.69
CA PHE A 577 8.65 -2.52 -37.24
C PHE A 577 9.90 -1.63 -37.31
N SER A 578 9.74 -0.43 -37.78
CA SER A 578 10.84 0.46 -38.13
C SER A 578 11.81 0.84 -36.99
N GLY A 579 11.43 0.65 -35.75
CA GLY A 579 12.26 0.88 -34.54
C GLY A 579 13.03 -0.34 -34.04
N PHE A 580 12.76 -1.54 -34.57
CA PHE A 580 13.36 -2.79 -34.04
C PHE A 580 14.88 -2.85 -34.07
N GLN A 581 15.50 -2.17 -35.02
CA GLN A 581 16.98 -2.04 -35.12
C GLN A 581 17.61 -1.42 -33.85
N TYR A 582 16.82 -0.70 -33.04
CA TYR A 582 17.30 -0.14 -31.80
C TYR A 582 17.21 -1.11 -30.61
N LEU A 583 16.33 -2.10 -30.71
CA LEU A 583 16.03 -3.04 -29.63
C LEU A 583 16.87 -4.32 -29.73
N PHE A 584 17.12 -4.80 -30.94
CA PHE A 584 17.69 -6.11 -31.17
C PHE A 584 19.11 -6.07 -31.73
N SER A 585 19.92 -7.04 -31.33
CA SER A 585 21.19 -7.42 -31.96
C SER A 585 21.02 -8.69 -32.77
N ILE A 586 21.95 -8.96 -33.65
CA ILE A 586 21.97 -10.12 -34.57
C ILE A 586 23.07 -11.08 -34.10
N GLN A 587 22.76 -12.37 -34.00
CA GLN A 587 23.74 -13.42 -33.74
C GLN A 587 24.09 -14.13 -35.06
N GLN A 588 25.38 -14.12 -35.42
CA GLN A 588 25.91 -14.82 -36.56
C GLN A 588 27.26 -15.44 -36.18
N GLU A 589 27.44 -16.72 -36.51
CA GLU A 589 28.68 -17.47 -36.25
C GLU A 589 29.21 -17.40 -34.81
N GLY A 590 28.27 -17.36 -33.85
CA GLY A 590 28.60 -17.29 -32.42
C GLY A 590 28.81 -15.88 -31.87
N SER A 591 29.02 -14.87 -32.71
CA SER A 591 29.20 -13.47 -32.30
C SER A 591 27.91 -12.68 -32.39
N ILE A 592 27.76 -11.70 -31.49
CA ILE A 592 26.60 -10.80 -31.41
C ILE A 592 27.03 -9.41 -31.85
N PHE A 593 26.34 -8.85 -32.84
CA PHE A 593 26.59 -7.50 -33.33
C PHE A 593 25.30 -6.69 -33.50
N ASP A 594 25.44 -5.37 -33.38
CA ASP A 594 24.31 -4.46 -33.47
C ASP A 594 24.04 -4.09 -34.94
N PRO A 595 22.79 -4.15 -35.44
CA PRO A 595 22.48 -3.82 -36.84
C PRO A 595 22.79 -2.37 -37.15
N ILE A 596 23.33 -2.12 -38.34
CA ILE A 596 23.64 -0.78 -38.82
C ILE A 596 22.41 -0.14 -39.46
N SER A 597 21.54 -0.94 -40.07
CA SER A 597 20.33 -0.48 -40.75
C SER A 597 19.13 -1.40 -40.46
N SER A 598 17.95 -0.88 -40.75
CA SER A 598 16.71 -1.62 -40.68
C SER A 598 16.63 -2.79 -41.65
N MET A 599 17.27 -2.64 -42.81
CA MET A 599 17.31 -3.68 -43.81
C MET A 599 18.16 -4.90 -43.35
N GLN A 600 19.34 -4.65 -42.79
CA GLN A 600 20.16 -5.70 -42.18
C GLN A 600 19.44 -6.47 -41.09
N PHE A 601 18.66 -5.77 -40.29
CA PHE A 601 17.82 -6.38 -39.23
C PHE A 601 16.74 -7.27 -39.86
N LYS A 602 16.07 -6.81 -40.93
CA LYS A 602 14.98 -7.54 -41.56
C LYS A 602 15.44 -8.91 -42.07
N ASP A 603 16.61 -8.98 -42.68
CA ASP A 603 17.16 -10.19 -43.31
C ASP A 603 17.79 -11.16 -42.28
N ALA A 604 17.97 -10.76 -41.04
CA ALA A 604 18.60 -11.58 -40.04
C ALA A 604 17.69 -12.68 -39.47
N LYS A 605 18.23 -13.92 -39.38
CA LYS A 605 17.51 -15.08 -38.84
C LYS A 605 17.52 -15.18 -37.32
N ASN A 606 18.64 -14.85 -36.68
CA ASN A 606 18.81 -14.95 -35.22
C ASN A 606 18.86 -13.56 -34.60
N LYS A 607 17.76 -13.17 -33.97
CA LYS A 607 17.60 -11.87 -33.31
C LYS A 607 17.59 -12.06 -31.79
N ILE A 608 18.35 -11.22 -31.06
CA ILE A 608 18.45 -11.22 -29.59
C ILE A 608 18.05 -9.85 -29.10
N LEU A 609 17.17 -9.76 -28.14
CA LEU A 609 16.74 -8.50 -27.53
C LEU A 609 17.84 -7.98 -26.60
N THR A 610 18.49 -6.90 -26.97
CA THR A 610 19.66 -6.36 -26.25
C THR A 610 19.52 -4.90 -25.87
N PHE A 611 18.70 -4.12 -26.57
CA PHE A 611 18.56 -2.66 -26.48
C PHE A 611 19.88 -1.88 -26.69
N ASN A 612 20.86 -2.49 -27.30
CA ASN A 612 22.20 -1.90 -27.49
C ASN A 612 22.17 -0.60 -28.29
N ASN A 613 21.52 -0.63 -29.46
CA ASN A 613 21.42 0.55 -30.31
C ASN A 613 20.56 1.66 -29.69
N LEU A 614 19.53 1.31 -28.91
CA LEU A 614 18.76 2.29 -28.14
C LEU A 614 19.69 3.05 -27.18
N ILE A 615 20.54 2.35 -26.47
CA ILE A 615 21.47 2.92 -25.50
C ILE A 615 22.60 3.72 -26.19
N LYS A 616 23.16 3.18 -27.30
CA LYS A 616 24.36 3.73 -27.96
C LYS A 616 24.06 4.83 -28.96
N LYS A 617 22.89 4.77 -29.65
CA LYS A 617 22.59 5.62 -30.82
C LYS A 617 21.45 6.59 -30.60
N THR A 618 20.83 6.60 -29.43
CA THR A 618 19.75 7.53 -29.11
C THR A 618 20.04 8.29 -27.81
N SER A 619 19.23 9.31 -27.53
CA SER A 619 19.28 10.07 -26.27
C SER A 619 18.56 9.38 -25.10
N PHE A 620 18.06 8.16 -25.25
CA PHE A 620 17.18 7.51 -24.28
C PHE A 620 17.77 7.49 -22.86
N ALA A 621 19.01 7.02 -22.70
CA ALA A 621 19.61 6.91 -21.38
C ALA A 621 19.82 8.28 -20.69
N SER A 622 20.25 9.29 -21.45
CA SER A 622 20.42 10.65 -20.93
C SER A 622 19.09 11.31 -20.57
N LEU A 623 18.06 11.16 -21.42
CA LEU A 623 16.72 11.67 -21.14
C LEU A 623 16.14 11.05 -19.87
N MET A 624 16.23 9.72 -19.72
CA MET A 624 15.76 9.05 -18.52
C MET A 624 16.50 9.46 -17.25
N ASN A 625 17.82 9.67 -17.34
CA ASN A 625 18.60 10.19 -16.22
C ASN A 625 18.13 11.59 -15.80
N ASN A 626 17.90 12.45 -16.77
CA ASN A 626 17.43 13.82 -16.56
C ASN A 626 16.01 13.82 -15.93
N ILE A 627 15.10 13.00 -16.45
CA ILE A 627 13.74 12.85 -15.91
C ILE A 627 13.78 12.39 -14.45
N LEU A 628 14.52 11.33 -14.15
CA LEU A 628 14.63 10.79 -12.78
C LEU A 628 15.25 11.80 -11.82
N LYS A 629 16.27 12.52 -12.26
CA LYS A 629 16.90 13.56 -11.45
C LYS A 629 15.94 14.71 -11.13
N LYS A 630 15.18 15.19 -12.13
CA LYS A 630 14.18 16.25 -11.92
C LYS A 630 13.04 15.80 -11.00
N LEU A 631 12.60 14.57 -11.11
CA LEU A 631 11.61 14.02 -10.20
C LEU A 631 12.15 13.91 -8.76
N GLU A 632 13.37 13.41 -8.57
CA GLU A 632 14.02 13.36 -7.25
C GLU A 632 14.18 14.78 -6.64
N GLU A 633 14.60 15.76 -7.43
CA GLU A 633 14.66 17.16 -7.00
C GLU A 633 13.29 17.71 -6.57
N GLY A 634 12.24 17.38 -7.33
CA GLY A 634 10.86 17.80 -7.05
C GLY A 634 10.28 17.16 -5.81
N TYR A 635 10.47 15.86 -5.64
CA TYR A 635 10.03 15.08 -4.47
C TYR A 635 10.93 15.29 -3.26
N ARG A 636 12.18 15.75 -3.43
CA ARG A 636 13.23 15.90 -2.42
C ARG A 636 13.68 14.59 -1.76
N ILE A 637 13.29 13.49 -2.31
CA ILE A 637 13.68 12.14 -1.94
C ILE A 637 13.81 11.29 -3.20
N PRO A 638 14.55 10.18 -3.17
CA PRO A 638 14.61 9.27 -4.28
C PRO A 638 13.24 8.80 -4.72
N VAL A 639 13.11 8.54 -6.02
CA VAL A 639 11.86 8.10 -6.62
C VAL A 639 12.06 6.86 -7.47
N ASP A 640 10.99 6.08 -7.62
CA ASP A 640 10.84 5.11 -8.69
C ASP A 640 9.70 5.52 -9.64
N ILE A 641 9.83 5.12 -10.89
CA ILE A 641 8.85 5.39 -11.94
C ILE A 641 8.54 4.13 -12.73
N GLU A 642 7.29 4.04 -13.20
CA GLU A 642 6.93 3.14 -14.30
C GLU A 642 6.74 3.99 -15.57
N PHE A 643 7.22 3.49 -16.68
CA PHE A 643 7.13 4.22 -17.95
C PHE A 643 6.99 3.27 -19.15
N VAL A 644 6.46 3.82 -20.22
CA VAL A 644 6.58 3.24 -21.56
C VAL A 644 7.26 4.24 -22.48
N ALA A 645 8.01 3.72 -23.45
CA ALA A 645 8.68 4.56 -24.41
C ALA A 645 8.57 3.98 -25.84
N GLU A 646 8.63 4.85 -26.79
CA GLU A 646 8.70 4.53 -28.22
C GLU A 646 9.95 5.10 -28.82
N VAL A 647 10.48 4.41 -29.83
CA VAL A 647 11.56 4.87 -30.67
C VAL A 647 11.12 4.78 -32.14
N ASP A 648 11.29 5.88 -32.89
CA ASP A 648 10.99 5.91 -34.32
C ASP A 648 12.21 5.44 -35.17
N GLU A 649 12.06 5.45 -36.50
CA GLU A 649 13.11 5.06 -37.43
C GLU A 649 14.36 5.94 -37.36
N LYS A 650 14.19 7.20 -36.93
CA LYS A 650 15.28 8.16 -36.83
C LYS A 650 15.94 8.18 -35.45
N GLY A 651 15.40 7.39 -34.51
CA GLY A 651 15.87 7.32 -33.12
C GLY A 651 15.28 8.38 -32.20
N HIS A 652 14.23 9.09 -32.63
CA HIS A 652 13.52 10.01 -31.73
C HIS A 652 12.74 9.19 -30.67
N ILE A 653 12.81 9.66 -29.45
CA ILE A 653 12.21 8.99 -28.28
C ILE A 653 10.95 9.74 -27.85
N LYS A 654 9.90 8.98 -27.54
CA LYS A 654 8.71 9.48 -26.85
C LYS A 654 8.53 8.67 -25.57
N ILE A 655 8.18 9.32 -24.48
CA ILE A 655 8.08 8.71 -23.15
C ILE A 655 6.73 9.07 -22.53
N ASN A 656 6.02 8.06 -22.06
CA ASN A 656 4.83 8.19 -21.21
C ASN A 656 5.17 7.72 -19.80
N LEU A 657 4.98 8.59 -18.82
CA LEU A 657 5.14 8.26 -17.42
C LEU A 657 3.82 7.68 -16.90
N LEU A 658 3.86 6.44 -16.39
CA LEU A 658 2.67 5.71 -15.94
C LEU A 658 2.46 5.77 -14.42
N GLN A 659 3.55 5.92 -13.65
CA GLN A 659 3.53 6.00 -12.20
C GLN A 659 4.81 6.68 -11.72
N CYS A 660 4.72 7.38 -10.59
CA CYS A 660 5.88 7.86 -9.84
C CYS A 660 5.55 7.83 -8.36
N ARG A 661 6.47 7.29 -7.58
CA ARG A 661 6.32 7.23 -6.12
C ARG A 661 7.63 7.52 -5.41
N PRO A 662 7.55 7.96 -4.14
CA PRO A 662 8.70 8.03 -3.27
C PRO A 662 9.33 6.65 -3.08
N LEU A 663 10.64 6.57 -3.16
CA LEU A 663 11.37 5.34 -2.90
C LEU A 663 11.74 5.30 -1.42
N SER A 664 11.32 4.25 -0.72
CA SER A 664 11.73 4.03 0.66
C SER A 664 13.22 3.70 0.71
N GLU A 665 13.95 4.32 1.63
CA GLU A 665 15.36 4.04 1.89
C GLU A 665 15.55 3.56 3.32
N LEU A 666 16.36 2.52 3.51
CA LEU A 666 16.93 2.21 4.81
C LEU A 666 17.91 3.32 5.19
N ARG A 667 17.71 3.92 6.35
CA ARG A 667 18.65 4.93 6.85
C ARG A 667 19.98 4.24 7.16
N ASP A 668 21.03 4.70 6.50
CA ASP A 668 22.39 4.32 6.85
C ASP A 668 22.72 4.85 8.27
N GLN A 669 23.46 4.05 9.04
CA GLN A 669 24.09 4.53 10.27
C GLN A 669 25.29 5.40 9.89
N ASP A 670 25.57 6.42 10.68
CA ASP A 670 26.65 7.38 10.39
C ASP A 670 28.01 6.71 10.23
N SER A 671 28.28 5.65 10.98
CA SER A 671 29.47 4.82 10.83
C SER A 671 29.28 3.43 11.45
N VAL A 672 29.87 2.42 10.83
CA VAL A 672 29.93 1.05 11.34
C VAL A 672 31.37 0.60 11.39
N SER A 673 31.80 0.15 12.55
CA SER A 673 33.14 -0.46 12.68
C SER A 673 33.09 -1.93 12.26
N LEU A 674 33.61 -2.22 11.09
CA LEU A 674 33.84 -3.61 10.68
C LEU A 674 35.05 -4.18 11.47
N PRO A 675 34.95 -5.40 11.98
CA PRO A 675 36.07 -6.05 12.65
C PRO A 675 37.24 -6.28 11.66
N GLU A 676 38.44 -5.93 12.08
CA GLU A 676 39.63 -6.11 11.24
C GLU A 676 40.01 -7.60 11.09
N LYS A 677 39.77 -8.39 12.12
CA LYS A 677 40.02 -9.84 12.11
C LYS A 677 38.85 -10.55 12.79
N ILE A 678 38.32 -11.55 12.13
CA ILE A 678 37.32 -12.49 12.66
C ILE A 678 37.98 -13.87 12.67
N ALA A 679 37.87 -14.61 13.77
CA ALA A 679 38.34 -16.00 13.81
C ALA A 679 37.54 -16.83 12.78
N PRO A 680 38.20 -17.68 11.99
CA PRO A 680 37.52 -18.48 10.94
C PRO A 680 36.36 -19.31 11.49
N GLU A 681 36.45 -19.77 12.73
CA GLU A 681 35.43 -20.54 13.43
C GLU A 681 34.20 -19.70 13.84
N ASP A 682 34.33 -18.39 13.94
CA ASP A 682 33.21 -17.47 14.28
C ASP A 682 32.59 -16.79 13.04
N LEU A 683 33.25 -16.83 11.87
CA LEU A 683 32.74 -16.24 10.63
C LEU A 683 31.67 -17.12 9.99
N ILE A 684 30.48 -16.56 9.75
CA ILE A 684 29.37 -17.25 9.11
C ILE A 684 29.34 -16.96 7.62
N PHE A 685 29.32 -15.69 7.24
CA PHE A 685 29.47 -15.27 5.84
C PHE A 685 30.18 -13.92 5.72
N GLN A 686 30.69 -13.68 4.53
CA GLN A 686 31.23 -12.41 4.07
C GLN A 686 30.78 -12.16 2.64
N THR A 687 30.47 -10.91 2.30
CA THR A 687 30.13 -10.49 0.92
C THR A 687 30.63 -9.07 0.64
N ASP A 688 30.88 -8.80 -0.63
CA ASP A 688 31.15 -7.47 -1.18
C ASP A 688 29.94 -6.87 -1.89
N SER A 689 28.74 -7.44 -1.68
CA SER A 689 27.45 -6.92 -2.15
C SER A 689 26.72 -6.26 -0.99
N CYS A 690 27.10 -5.00 -0.69
CA CYS A 690 26.57 -4.26 0.46
C CYS A 690 25.94 -2.95 0.02
N VAL A 691 24.62 -2.78 0.27
CA VAL A 691 23.83 -1.61 -0.15
C VAL A 691 23.71 -0.57 0.97
N ASN A 692 23.82 -0.99 2.23
CA ASN A 692 23.60 -0.15 3.41
C ASN A 692 24.80 -0.14 4.35
N THR A 693 24.91 0.90 5.14
CA THR A 693 25.81 0.98 6.29
C THR A 693 24.99 0.76 7.56
N ALA A 694 25.12 -0.41 8.17
CA ALA A 694 24.34 -0.78 9.35
C ALA A 694 25.00 -1.89 10.15
N CYS A 695 24.67 -1.96 11.44
CA CYS A 695 25.03 -3.07 12.31
C CYS A 695 23.78 -3.62 12.99
N VAL A 696 23.53 -4.91 12.80
CA VAL A 696 22.46 -5.64 13.46
C VAL A 696 23.05 -6.58 14.49
N ASP A 697 22.79 -6.28 15.74
CA ASP A 697 23.37 -6.96 16.91
C ASP A 697 22.35 -7.87 17.60
N ASN A 698 22.86 -8.71 18.49
CA ASN A 698 22.09 -9.52 19.43
C ASN A 698 21.10 -10.50 18.77
N LEU A 699 21.38 -10.94 17.55
CA LEU A 699 20.57 -11.95 16.88
C LEU A 699 20.89 -13.33 17.47
N ARG A 700 19.85 -14.01 17.96
CA ARG A 700 20.01 -15.33 18.61
C ARG A 700 19.85 -16.48 17.65
N TYR A 701 19.18 -16.26 16.50
CA TYR A 701 18.82 -17.32 15.58
C TYR A 701 19.35 -17.08 14.17
N ILE A 702 19.77 -18.16 13.52
CA ILE A 702 19.93 -18.26 12.07
C ILE A 702 19.02 -19.36 11.58
N VAL A 703 18.22 -19.04 10.56
CA VAL A 703 17.44 -20.02 9.79
C VAL A 703 18.13 -20.19 8.44
N TYR A 704 18.62 -21.39 8.18
CA TYR A 704 19.38 -21.72 6.99
C TYR A 704 18.67 -22.78 6.16
N VAL A 705 18.54 -22.54 4.87
CA VAL A 705 18.06 -23.51 3.88
C VAL A 705 19.24 -23.90 3.00
N ASP A 706 19.59 -25.17 3.01
CA ASP A 706 20.68 -25.72 2.21
C ASP A 706 20.29 -25.75 0.73
N GLY A 707 21.07 -25.05 -0.10
CA GLY A 707 20.78 -24.86 -1.51
C GLY A 707 20.93 -26.14 -2.32
N ASP A 708 21.98 -26.95 -2.07
CA ASP A 708 22.25 -28.15 -2.81
C ASP A 708 21.12 -29.19 -2.64
N ASN A 709 20.72 -29.40 -1.38
CA ASN A 709 19.63 -30.32 -1.08
C ASN A 709 18.24 -29.78 -1.47
N TYR A 710 18.05 -28.45 -1.49
CA TYR A 710 16.79 -27.83 -1.90
C TYR A 710 16.52 -27.96 -3.41
N LEU A 711 17.54 -27.78 -4.24
CA LEU A 711 17.37 -27.81 -5.70
C LEU A 711 16.91 -29.17 -6.22
N ASP A 712 17.34 -30.25 -5.57
CA ASP A 712 17.01 -31.64 -5.94
C ASP A 712 15.60 -32.09 -5.51
N LEU A 713 14.83 -31.23 -4.81
CA LEU A 713 13.49 -31.57 -4.36
C LEU A 713 12.44 -31.48 -5.48
N SER A 714 11.41 -32.33 -5.34
CA SER A 714 10.18 -32.15 -6.15
C SER A 714 9.46 -30.84 -5.79
N PRO A 715 8.68 -30.25 -6.73
CA PRO A 715 7.94 -29.02 -6.49
C PRO A 715 7.07 -29.08 -5.21
N GLU A 716 6.40 -30.20 -4.94
CA GLU A 716 5.55 -30.39 -3.76
C GLU A 716 6.37 -30.25 -2.47
N LYS A 717 7.57 -30.83 -2.42
CA LYS A 717 8.46 -30.73 -1.26
C LYS A 717 9.01 -29.31 -1.09
N LYS A 718 9.29 -28.60 -2.20
CA LYS A 718 9.71 -27.19 -2.18
C LYS A 718 8.62 -26.29 -1.55
N TYR A 719 7.34 -26.57 -1.83
CA TYR A 719 6.23 -25.86 -1.14
C TYR A 719 6.15 -26.19 0.35
N GLN A 720 6.49 -27.43 0.76
CA GLN A 720 6.53 -27.79 2.18
C GLN A 720 7.67 -27.07 2.91
N ILE A 721 8.84 -26.90 2.27
CA ILE A 721 9.93 -26.06 2.79
C ILE A 721 9.44 -24.62 3.04
N ALA A 722 8.78 -24.00 2.06
CA ALA A 722 8.24 -22.66 2.22
C ALA A 722 7.25 -22.56 3.41
N ARG A 723 6.36 -23.55 3.56
CA ARG A 723 5.45 -23.61 4.71
C ARG A 723 6.20 -23.75 6.05
N ALA A 724 7.25 -24.57 6.11
CA ALA A 724 8.07 -24.71 7.31
C ALA A 724 8.73 -23.38 7.69
N ILE A 725 9.26 -22.64 6.71
CA ILE A 725 9.85 -21.31 6.95
C ILE A 725 8.81 -20.35 7.54
N GLY A 726 7.58 -20.30 6.97
CA GLY A 726 6.50 -19.47 7.52
C GLY A 726 6.12 -19.83 8.96
N ARG A 727 6.11 -21.11 9.31
CA ARG A 727 5.84 -21.55 10.68
C ARG A 727 6.98 -21.16 11.65
N ILE A 728 8.23 -21.26 11.21
CA ILE A 728 9.40 -20.81 11.98
C ILE A 728 9.32 -19.30 12.20
N ASN A 729 9.04 -18.53 11.14
CA ASN A 729 8.88 -17.09 11.22
C ASN A 729 7.81 -16.70 12.26
N ALA A 730 6.62 -17.28 12.18
CA ALA A 730 5.52 -16.98 13.10
C ALA A 730 5.86 -17.31 14.57
N LEU A 731 6.60 -18.40 14.82
CA LEU A 731 7.02 -18.74 16.17
C LEU A 731 8.07 -17.78 16.72
N LEU A 732 9.04 -17.38 15.91
CA LEU A 732 10.07 -16.42 16.31
C LEU A 732 9.46 -15.02 16.49
N GLU A 733 8.50 -14.63 15.65
CA GLU A 733 7.73 -13.37 15.80
C GLU A 733 6.97 -13.35 17.14
N ALA A 734 6.24 -14.41 17.46
CA ALA A 734 5.50 -14.55 18.72
C ALA A 734 6.43 -14.50 19.96
N ALA A 735 7.68 -14.96 19.81
CA ALA A 735 8.71 -14.87 20.85
C ALA A 735 9.43 -13.50 20.86
N ASN A 736 9.07 -12.58 19.99
CA ASN A 736 9.74 -11.28 19.77
C ASN A 736 11.25 -11.43 19.46
N GLU A 737 11.60 -12.51 18.73
CA GLU A 737 12.98 -12.82 18.35
C GLU A 737 13.23 -12.46 16.88
N LYS A 738 14.28 -11.69 16.65
CA LYS A 738 14.77 -11.42 15.29
C LYS A 738 15.84 -12.44 14.90
N TYR A 739 15.94 -12.73 13.59
CA TYR A 739 16.85 -13.76 13.08
C TYR A 739 17.46 -13.39 11.73
N VAL A 740 18.51 -14.11 11.35
CA VAL A 740 19.10 -14.08 10.01
C VAL A 740 18.49 -15.23 9.20
N LEU A 741 17.92 -14.91 8.05
CA LEU A 741 17.42 -15.91 7.10
C LEU A 741 18.46 -16.07 5.97
N ILE A 742 18.97 -17.28 5.77
CA ILE A 742 19.96 -17.59 4.73
C ILE A 742 19.41 -18.70 3.85
N GLY A 743 19.42 -18.55 2.53
CA GLY A 743 18.98 -19.62 1.65
C GLY A 743 19.27 -19.40 0.18
N PRO A 744 18.97 -20.40 -0.67
CA PRO A 744 19.33 -20.42 -2.07
C PRO A 744 18.47 -19.49 -2.91
N GLY A 745 19.09 -18.79 -3.83
CA GLY A 745 18.42 -18.02 -4.86
C GLY A 745 17.52 -16.90 -4.30
N ARG A 746 16.40 -16.67 -4.94
CA ARG A 746 15.47 -15.56 -4.63
C ARG A 746 14.39 -15.99 -3.66
N TRP A 747 14.33 -15.34 -2.52
CA TRP A 747 13.16 -15.42 -1.63
C TRP A 747 11.97 -14.70 -2.26
N GLY A 748 10.76 -15.23 -2.06
CA GLY A 748 9.55 -14.63 -2.63
C GLY A 748 9.38 -14.76 -4.15
N SER A 749 10.20 -15.57 -4.83
CA SER A 749 10.01 -15.89 -6.23
C SER A 749 8.75 -16.72 -6.44
N ASN A 750 7.96 -16.42 -7.50
CA ASN A 750 6.83 -17.26 -7.88
C ASN A 750 7.26 -18.61 -8.48
N ASN A 751 8.53 -18.75 -8.87
CA ASN A 751 9.11 -19.97 -9.38
C ASN A 751 9.97 -20.64 -8.30
N VAL A 752 9.58 -21.84 -7.89
CA VAL A 752 10.27 -22.64 -6.85
C VAL A 752 11.67 -23.11 -7.26
N ASP A 753 12.02 -23.04 -8.55
CA ASP A 753 13.35 -23.41 -9.05
C ASP A 753 14.34 -22.24 -8.98
N LEU A 754 13.86 -21.03 -8.73
CA LEU A 754 14.69 -19.83 -8.60
C LEU A 754 15.03 -19.51 -7.13
N GLY A 755 14.40 -20.20 -6.18
CA GLY A 755 14.60 -20.01 -4.76
C GLY A 755 13.39 -20.47 -3.95
N VAL A 756 13.39 -20.22 -2.65
CA VAL A 756 12.31 -20.66 -1.76
C VAL A 756 11.09 -19.76 -1.96
N LYS A 757 9.98 -20.35 -2.44
CA LYS A 757 8.73 -19.63 -2.70
C LYS A 757 7.98 -19.32 -1.40
N VAL A 758 8.31 -18.24 -0.77
CA VAL A 758 7.62 -17.72 0.42
C VAL A 758 6.82 -16.47 0.05
N SER A 759 5.74 -16.22 0.77
CA SER A 759 5.11 -14.90 0.80
C SER A 759 5.93 -13.98 1.71
N TYR A 760 5.74 -12.68 1.57
CA TYR A 760 6.42 -11.73 2.45
C TYR A 760 6.10 -11.98 3.94
N ALA A 761 4.86 -12.34 4.25
CA ALA A 761 4.40 -12.66 5.60
C ALA A 761 5.06 -13.92 6.22
N ASP A 762 5.70 -14.76 5.40
CA ASP A 762 6.40 -15.97 5.88
C ASP A 762 7.83 -15.68 6.38
N ILE A 763 8.33 -14.44 6.20
CA ILE A 763 9.73 -14.09 6.51
C ILE A 763 9.88 -12.71 7.19
N ASP A 764 8.80 -12.06 7.48
CA ASP A 764 8.75 -10.66 7.92
C ASP A 764 9.27 -10.40 9.35
N ALA A 765 9.49 -11.45 10.15
CA ALA A 765 10.18 -11.35 11.44
C ALA A 765 11.70 -11.37 11.32
N SER A 766 12.26 -11.66 10.13
CA SER A 766 13.72 -11.63 9.92
C SER A 766 14.27 -10.21 10.11
N ALA A 767 15.52 -10.10 10.58
CA ALA A 767 16.24 -8.83 10.62
C ALA A 767 17.14 -8.65 9.40
N VAL A 768 17.68 -9.77 8.89
CA VAL A 768 18.55 -9.82 7.72
C VAL A 768 18.18 -11.01 6.86
N ILE A 769 18.02 -10.80 5.57
CA ILE A 769 17.82 -11.83 4.57
C ILE A 769 19.06 -11.92 3.70
N VAL A 770 19.55 -13.15 3.53
CA VAL A 770 20.74 -13.45 2.74
C VAL A 770 20.37 -14.41 1.63
N GLU A 771 20.48 -13.95 0.40
CA GLU A 771 20.33 -14.78 -0.80
C GLU A 771 21.69 -15.33 -1.22
N VAL A 772 21.79 -16.65 -1.29
CA VAL A 772 23.01 -17.34 -1.70
C VAL A 772 22.89 -17.71 -3.18
N ALA A 773 23.67 -17.03 -4.01
CA ALA A 773 23.70 -17.24 -5.44
C ALA A 773 24.81 -18.24 -5.80
N GLU A 774 24.59 -19.53 -5.51
CA GLU A 774 25.54 -20.60 -5.88
C GLU A 774 25.37 -20.98 -7.35
N SER A 775 26.49 -21.16 -8.03
CA SER A 775 26.52 -21.65 -9.41
C SER A 775 26.20 -23.15 -9.42
N SER A 776 25.03 -23.52 -9.93
CA SER A 776 24.70 -24.91 -10.21
C SER A 776 24.58 -25.11 -11.72
N GLY A 777 25.38 -26.03 -12.28
CA GLY A 777 25.34 -26.32 -13.72
C GLY A 777 25.68 -25.13 -14.65
N GLY A 778 26.49 -24.16 -14.17
CA GLY A 778 26.85 -22.95 -14.92
C GLY A 778 25.85 -21.81 -14.85
N TYR A 779 24.84 -21.92 -13.98
CA TYR A 779 23.84 -20.90 -13.72
C TYR A 779 24.09 -20.22 -12.37
N VAL A 780 24.22 -18.91 -12.35
CA VAL A 780 24.24 -18.10 -11.13
C VAL A 780 22.86 -17.51 -10.92
N PRO A 781 22.14 -17.87 -9.85
CA PRO A 781 20.82 -17.32 -9.60
C PRO A 781 20.88 -15.79 -9.47
N GLU A 782 19.96 -15.10 -10.11
CA GLU A 782 19.74 -13.69 -9.78
C GLU A 782 19.21 -13.51 -8.37
N VAL A 783 19.53 -12.38 -7.80
CA VAL A 783 19.09 -11.95 -6.47
C VAL A 783 17.95 -10.94 -6.57
N SER A 784 17.23 -10.69 -5.48
CA SER A 784 15.97 -9.95 -5.47
C SER A 784 16.11 -8.42 -5.58
N TYR A 785 17.30 -7.87 -5.80
CA TYR A 785 17.48 -6.42 -5.95
C TYR A 785 16.58 -5.81 -7.02
N GLY A 786 15.91 -4.70 -6.66
CA GLY A 786 15.04 -3.95 -7.58
C GLY A 786 13.70 -4.61 -7.90
N THR A 787 13.26 -5.59 -7.11
CA THR A 787 11.92 -6.17 -7.17
C THR A 787 10.99 -5.55 -6.13
N HIS A 788 9.67 -5.74 -6.26
CA HIS A 788 8.71 -5.36 -5.21
C HIS A 788 9.03 -6.03 -3.87
N PHE A 789 9.46 -7.28 -3.90
CA PHE A 789 9.91 -7.99 -2.71
C PHE A 789 11.06 -7.27 -1.98
N PHE A 790 12.06 -6.77 -2.72
CA PHE A 790 13.14 -5.97 -2.13
C PHE A 790 12.62 -4.66 -1.53
N GLN A 791 11.63 -4.02 -2.16
CA GLN A 791 11.01 -2.80 -1.62
C GLN A 791 10.29 -3.07 -0.30
N ASP A 792 9.53 -4.16 -0.22
CA ASP A 792 8.88 -4.59 1.04
C ASP A 792 9.91 -4.75 2.17
N LEU A 793 11.08 -5.34 1.87
CA LEU A 793 12.15 -5.50 2.86
C LEU A 793 12.69 -4.16 3.37
N VAL A 794 12.90 -3.22 2.44
CA VAL A 794 13.39 -1.87 2.78
C VAL A 794 12.39 -1.11 3.65
N GLU A 795 11.10 -1.20 3.34
CA GLU A 795 10.03 -0.56 4.13
C GLU A 795 9.97 -1.08 5.57
N ASP A 796 10.20 -2.37 5.75
CA ASP A 796 10.17 -3.02 7.06
C ASP A 796 11.51 -3.00 7.80
N LYS A 797 12.49 -2.31 7.24
CA LYS A 797 13.84 -2.23 7.80
C LYS A 797 14.50 -3.60 7.94
N ILE A 798 14.19 -4.51 7.03
CA ILE A 798 14.87 -5.80 6.91
C ILE A 798 16.07 -5.60 5.98
N TYR A 799 17.25 -5.83 6.47
CA TYR A 799 18.47 -5.72 5.67
C TYR A 799 18.59 -6.89 4.72
N TYR A 800 19.05 -6.59 3.52
CA TYR A 800 19.16 -7.57 2.45
C TYR A 800 20.61 -7.66 1.97
N LEU A 801 21.11 -8.87 1.85
CA LEU A 801 22.45 -9.17 1.37
C LEU A 801 22.41 -10.30 0.33
N ALA A 802 23.34 -10.26 -0.61
CA ALA A 802 23.60 -11.35 -1.53
C ALA A 802 25.02 -11.89 -1.31
N VAL A 803 25.16 -13.19 -1.32
CA VAL A 803 26.45 -13.88 -1.23
C VAL A 803 26.64 -14.71 -2.48
N TYR A 804 27.78 -14.55 -3.15
CA TYR A 804 28.16 -15.27 -4.37
C TYR A 804 29.35 -16.20 -4.09
N PRO A 805 29.11 -17.40 -3.52
CA PRO A 805 30.20 -18.32 -3.22
C PRO A 805 31.03 -18.62 -4.48
N GLY A 806 32.36 -18.54 -4.34
CA GLY A 806 33.29 -18.70 -5.49
C GLY A 806 33.74 -17.39 -6.13
N MET A 807 33.10 -16.24 -5.81
CA MET A 807 33.63 -14.92 -6.19
C MET A 807 34.59 -14.39 -5.12
N THR A 808 35.54 -13.55 -5.55
CA THR A 808 36.52 -12.91 -4.65
C THR A 808 35.78 -12.11 -3.57
N ASN A 809 36.20 -12.17 -2.33
CA ASN A 809 35.59 -11.51 -1.16
C ASN A 809 34.20 -12.00 -0.76
N ASN A 810 33.71 -13.08 -1.34
CA ASN A 810 32.45 -13.72 -0.98
C ASN A 810 32.71 -15.09 -0.34
N TYR A 811 32.15 -15.34 0.82
CA TYR A 811 32.34 -16.56 1.57
C TYR A 811 31.11 -16.95 2.36
N LEU A 812 30.72 -18.20 2.33
CA LEU A 812 29.70 -18.81 3.18
C LEU A 812 30.30 -20.01 3.92
N ASN A 813 30.22 -20.00 5.22
CA ASN A 813 30.70 -21.08 6.07
C ASN A 813 29.65 -22.19 6.21
N LYS A 814 29.52 -23.02 5.17
CA LYS A 814 28.59 -24.17 5.19
C LYS A 814 28.89 -25.12 6.35
N THR A 815 30.17 -25.37 6.67
CA THR A 815 30.58 -26.25 7.78
C THR A 815 30.02 -25.71 9.10
N TYR A 816 30.14 -24.41 9.37
CA TYR A 816 29.54 -23.80 10.55
C TYR A 816 28.02 -24.01 10.64
N LEU A 817 27.33 -23.84 9.54
CA LEU A 817 25.85 -23.94 9.45
C LEU A 817 25.39 -25.41 9.59
N ILE A 818 26.17 -26.37 9.09
CA ILE A 818 25.81 -27.80 9.11
C ILE A 818 26.17 -28.47 10.45
N ASP A 819 27.30 -28.14 11.04
CA ASP A 819 27.79 -28.83 12.22
C ASP A 819 27.15 -28.38 13.55
N ARG A 820 26.41 -27.28 13.55
CA ARG A 820 25.69 -26.79 14.74
C ARG A 820 24.41 -27.60 15.01
N PRO A 821 23.98 -27.70 16.28
CA PRO A 821 22.70 -28.32 16.61
C PRO A 821 21.55 -27.68 15.85
N ASN A 822 20.68 -28.51 15.27
CA ASN A 822 19.49 -28.08 14.56
C ASN A 822 18.27 -28.21 15.46
N LEU A 823 17.61 -27.09 15.77
CA LEU A 823 16.41 -27.05 16.62
C LEU A 823 15.12 -27.37 15.87
N LEU A 824 15.15 -27.57 14.55
CA LEU A 824 13.94 -27.81 13.75
C LEU A 824 13.09 -28.97 14.31
N ASN A 825 13.72 -30.08 14.64
CA ASN A 825 13.02 -31.26 15.14
C ASN A 825 12.36 -31.07 16.51
N GLU A 826 12.95 -30.20 17.34
CA GLU A 826 12.39 -29.85 18.64
C GLU A 826 11.24 -28.87 18.52
N MET A 827 11.36 -27.90 17.61
CA MET A 827 10.35 -26.86 17.40
C MET A 827 9.17 -27.35 16.57
N PHE A 828 9.43 -28.19 15.56
CA PHE A 828 8.44 -28.64 14.58
C PHE A 828 8.69 -30.10 14.18
N PRO A 829 8.27 -31.09 14.98
CA PRO A 829 8.44 -32.51 14.67
C PRO A 829 7.84 -32.93 13.32
N GLU A 830 6.77 -32.23 12.85
CA GLU A 830 6.12 -32.48 11.56
C GLU A 830 7.01 -32.16 10.35
N PHE A 831 8.08 -31.39 10.54
CA PHE A 831 9.05 -31.07 9.48
C PHE A 831 10.40 -31.77 9.67
N SER A 832 10.47 -32.76 10.54
CA SER A 832 11.72 -33.49 10.84
C SER A 832 12.37 -34.11 9.61
N ASP A 833 11.60 -34.55 8.61
CA ASP A 833 12.08 -35.08 7.34
C ASP A 833 12.92 -34.08 6.56
N PHE A 834 12.74 -32.78 6.81
CA PHE A 834 13.48 -31.71 6.16
C PHE A 834 14.65 -31.17 6.99
N SER A 835 15.00 -31.80 8.12
CA SER A 835 16.09 -31.35 9.00
C SER A 835 17.48 -31.36 8.34
N HIS A 836 17.65 -32.09 7.25
CA HIS A 836 18.86 -32.06 6.42
C HIS A 836 18.91 -30.88 5.44
N ILE A 837 17.76 -30.16 5.23
CA ILE A 837 17.61 -29.03 4.34
C ILE A 837 17.43 -27.74 5.14
N ILE A 838 16.52 -27.76 6.13
CA ILE A 838 16.25 -26.59 6.98
C ILE A 838 16.98 -26.74 8.30
N ARG A 839 17.72 -25.72 8.67
CA ARG A 839 18.42 -25.69 9.95
C ARG A 839 18.04 -24.44 10.73
N VAL A 840 17.58 -24.62 11.94
CA VAL A 840 17.33 -23.57 12.91
C VAL A 840 18.43 -23.61 13.94
N ILE A 841 19.34 -22.65 13.87
CA ILE A 841 20.55 -22.60 14.69
C ILE A 841 20.36 -21.52 15.75
N LYS A 842 20.50 -21.87 17.00
CA LYS A 842 20.47 -20.93 18.12
C LYS A 842 21.86 -20.79 18.75
N ASN A 843 22.31 -19.57 18.93
CA ASN A 843 23.55 -19.30 19.63
C ASN A 843 23.26 -19.00 21.09
N ASN A 844 23.52 -19.96 21.97
CA ASN A 844 23.27 -19.87 23.41
C ASN A 844 24.56 -20.18 24.26
N LYS A 845 25.65 -20.50 23.58
CA LYS A 845 26.89 -20.80 24.32
C LYS A 845 27.57 -19.50 24.77
N ASP A 846 27.76 -19.35 26.05
CA ASP A 846 28.63 -18.34 26.68
C ASP A 846 28.23 -16.87 26.39
N LYS A 847 26.91 -16.58 26.37
CA LYS A 847 26.38 -15.25 26.01
C LYS A 847 26.77 -14.78 24.59
N LYS A 848 27.08 -15.69 23.66
CA LYS A 848 27.34 -15.34 22.25
C LYS A 848 26.05 -15.13 21.49
N CYS A 849 26.04 -14.17 20.60
CA CYS A 849 24.97 -13.89 19.63
C CYS A 849 25.54 -13.71 18.22
N PHE A 850 24.68 -13.69 17.21
CA PHE A 850 25.07 -13.34 15.84
C PHE A 850 25.02 -11.83 15.64
N ARG A 851 25.99 -11.35 14.90
CA ARG A 851 26.13 -9.95 14.53
C ARG A 851 26.33 -9.84 13.03
N VAL A 852 25.58 -8.93 12.37
CA VAL A 852 25.75 -8.62 10.96
C VAL A 852 26.17 -7.16 10.85
N ALA A 853 27.40 -6.93 10.41
CA ALA A 853 27.96 -5.60 10.20
C ALA A 853 28.14 -5.34 8.70
N MET A 854 27.66 -4.20 8.23
CA MET A 854 27.60 -3.79 6.84
C MET A 854 28.17 -2.38 6.68
N ASP A 855 29.07 -2.20 5.74
CA ASP A 855 29.69 -0.91 5.42
C ASP A 855 29.64 -0.71 3.90
N ARG A 856 28.72 0.14 3.44
CA ARG A 856 28.54 0.48 2.03
C ARG A 856 29.76 1.14 1.42
N GLN A 857 30.49 1.98 2.17
CA GLN A 857 31.68 2.68 1.63
C GLN A 857 32.82 1.72 1.34
N LYS A 858 33.00 0.70 2.19
CA LYS A 858 33.96 -0.38 1.99
C LYS A 858 33.46 -1.49 1.09
N ASN A 859 32.16 -1.42 0.71
CA ASN A 859 31.44 -2.47 0.00
C ASN A 859 31.66 -3.84 0.65
N ARG A 860 31.48 -3.94 1.96
CA ARG A 860 31.74 -5.16 2.73
C ARG A 860 30.68 -5.38 3.79
N ALA A 861 30.14 -6.59 3.83
CA ALA A 861 29.30 -7.07 4.91
C ALA A 861 29.82 -8.39 5.46
N VAL A 862 29.72 -8.57 6.79
CA VAL A 862 30.15 -9.78 7.50
C VAL A 862 29.14 -10.19 8.53
N CYS A 863 28.90 -11.50 8.63
CA CYS A 863 28.14 -12.09 9.73
C CYS A 863 29.07 -12.98 10.58
N TYR A 864 29.06 -12.77 11.86
CA TYR A 864 29.94 -13.53 12.78
C TYR A 864 29.29 -13.70 14.15
N SER A 865 29.79 -14.70 14.88
CA SER A 865 29.45 -14.96 16.28
C SER A 865 30.28 -14.08 17.21
N SER A 866 29.65 -13.32 18.10
CA SER A 866 30.33 -12.43 19.07
C SER A 866 29.68 -12.50 20.45
N LEU A 867 30.33 -12.00 21.47
CA LEU A 867 29.73 -11.83 22.79
C LEU A 867 28.55 -10.83 22.72
N SER A 868 27.48 -11.10 23.46
CA SER A 868 26.33 -10.20 23.52
C SER A 868 26.74 -8.86 24.14
N THR A 869 26.25 -7.76 23.55
CA THR A 869 26.47 -6.42 24.08
C THR A 869 25.39 -6.00 25.10
N LEU A 870 24.42 -6.88 25.37
CA LEU A 870 23.42 -6.69 26.43
C LEU A 870 24.00 -7.17 27.77
N GLU A 871 24.33 -6.26 28.64
CA GLU A 871 24.45 -6.47 30.10
C GLU A 871 23.11 -6.28 30.80
#